data_02dd9976c9c92baf5c299cd1747a510c
#
_entry.id   02dd9976c9c92baf5c299cd1747a510c
#
_cell.length_a   1.000
_cell.length_b   1.000
_cell.length_c   1.000
_cell.angle_alpha   90.00
_cell.angle_beta   90.00
_cell.angle_gamma   90.00
#
_symmetry.space_group_name_H-M   'P 1'
#
loop_
_entity.id
_entity.type
_entity.pdbx_description
1 polymer ?
#
loop_
_entity_poly.entity_id
_entity_poly.type
_entity_poly.pdbx_seq_one_letter_code
_entity_poly.pdbx_strand_id
1 'polypeptide(L)'
;MPSFNFSDKVTFIWSVAELLRGPWKPNQYKDVMLPMVVIRRLDCVLEPTKDQVLHKNKELANKPDELREISLNTITGHDFHNVSNYTLQRMLGDPDHIAANLLNYIKGFSKQAQDIIEHFGFEEQIGKLEKNNRLYLIVQKFCEIDLHPEAVSGIEMGYIFEELIRKFNEVSNEEAGDHFTPREVIRLMVNLLFSADSDMLTKKGIIRTLYDPTAGTGGMLSESDDYIRELNPDARLELFGQDYNDNAYAICGSDMLIKGQNPENIKFGDTFTNDQLPAQKFDYMLSNPPFGVEWRPQEEFIKKEFEKMGYGGRFGAGLPPINDGALLFLQHMISKMQDPAQGGSRIGIVFNGSPLFTGSAESGPSNIRRWIIENDWLEAIVALPDQLFYNTGISTYVWIVTNRKSPGRRGKIQLIDGRTFFKKMRKSLGNKRNEICDEQRDDITRLYASFTESEFVKIFDNEDFGYQRITVERPLKLNFAVTDDRLMVLREASAFVGLASSKKKKDQTIIAAEEEEGRRQQEAILSALEPLRSLGIVKNREKFTKACKDALKKAGVLVSAPVMKAVISSLSERDETADLCNDSKGNPEPDSDLRDYENVPLKEDIESYMALEVLPHVPDAWVDESKTKIGYEINFNRYFYQYTPPRPLEEIESDLEKIEAEIAELLKSR
;
A
#
# COMPACT_ATOMS: atom_id res chain seq x y z
N MET A 1 21.17 35.91 0.06
CA MET A 1 19.87 35.86 -0.58
C MET A 1 18.82 36.08 0.49
N PRO A 2 17.76 36.89 0.30
CA PRO A 2 16.70 36.96 1.29
C PRO A 2 16.12 35.55 1.43
N SER A 3 16.05 35.06 2.68
CA SER A 3 15.46 33.76 2.99
C SER A 3 14.03 33.74 2.48
N PHE A 4 13.74 32.82 1.54
CA PHE A 4 12.38 32.54 1.09
C PHE A 4 11.51 32.24 2.31
N ASN A 5 10.51 33.05 2.53
CA ASN A 5 9.57 32.79 3.62
C ASN A 5 8.35 32.05 3.07
N PHE A 6 8.51 30.74 2.88
CA PHE A 6 7.45 29.79 2.48
C PHE A 6 6.16 30.00 3.31
N SER A 7 6.31 30.12 4.63
CA SER A 7 5.19 30.31 5.54
C SER A 7 4.37 31.55 5.23
N ASP A 8 5.00 32.62 4.78
CA ASP A 8 4.31 33.89 4.48
C ASP A 8 3.48 33.77 3.19
N LYS A 9 4.01 33.11 2.14
CA LYS A 9 3.28 32.90 0.89
C LYS A 9 2.08 31.96 1.08
N VAL A 10 2.26 30.85 1.79
CA VAL A 10 1.15 29.96 2.15
C VAL A 10 0.12 30.67 3.02
N THR A 11 0.55 31.46 4.00
CA THR A 11 -0.33 32.24 4.86
C THR A 11 -1.10 33.30 4.06
N PHE A 12 -0.43 33.95 3.11
CA PHE A 12 -1.07 34.91 2.22
C PHE A 12 -2.14 34.21 1.36
N ILE A 13 -1.79 33.14 0.64
CA ILE A 13 -2.74 32.42 -0.20
C ILE A 13 -3.91 31.89 0.65
N TRP A 14 -3.63 31.37 1.85
CA TRP A 14 -4.66 30.94 2.78
C TRP A 14 -5.59 32.07 3.20
N SER A 15 -5.05 33.30 3.39
CA SER A 15 -5.87 34.46 3.71
C SER A 15 -6.88 34.83 2.63
N VAL A 16 -6.59 34.50 1.36
CA VAL A 16 -7.51 34.66 0.24
C VAL A 16 -8.68 33.67 0.35
N ALA A 17 -8.46 32.47 0.87
CA ALA A 17 -9.53 31.51 1.10
C ALA A 17 -10.59 32.01 2.10
N GLU A 18 -10.25 32.93 3.01
CA GLU A 18 -11.23 33.58 3.89
C GLU A 18 -12.29 34.39 3.12
N LEU A 19 -11.97 34.90 1.93
CA LEU A 19 -12.94 35.57 1.05
C LEU A 19 -14.02 34.63 0.53
N LEU A 20 -13.81 33.33 0.56
CA LEU A 20 -14.75 32.29 0.13
C LEU A 20 -15.76 31.92 1.23
N ARG A 21 -15.47 32.33 2.47
CA ARG A 21 -16.29 32.00 3.63
C ARG A 21 -17.74 32.43 3.46
N GLY A 22 -18.66 31.51 3.73
CA GLY A 22 -20.11 31.70 3.61
C GLY A 22 -20.69 31.08 2.32
N PRO A 23 -20.39 31.58 1.11
CA PRO A 23 -20.91 31.00 -0.13
C PRO A 23 -20.28 29.61 -0.49
N TRP A 24 -19.08 29.32 -0.01
CA TRP A 24 -18.40 28.04 -0.20
C TRP A 24 -18.27 27.29 1.11
N LYS A 25 -18.45 25.96 1.04
CA LYS A 25 -18.07 25.07 2.13
C LYS A 25 -16.53 24.92 2.18
N PRO A 26 -15.93 24.62 3.33
CA PRO A 26 -14.47 24.52 3.44
C PRO A 26 -13.81 23.54 2.44
N ASN A 27 -14.44 22.42 2.15
CA ASN A 27 -13.97 21.44 1.15
C ASN A 27 -14.01 21.94 -0.29
N GLN A 28 -14.75 23.00 -0.57
CA GLN A 28 -14.84 23.62 -1.90
C GLN A 28 -13.82 24.75 -2.12
N TYR A 29 -13.05 25.14 -1.08
CA TYR A 29 -12.04 26.19 -1.25
C TYR A 29 -10.96 25.79 -2.24
N LYS A 30 -10.60 24.51 -2.29
CA LYS A 30 -9.63 23.97 -3.24
C LYS A 30 -10.04 24.23 -4.70
N ASP A 31 -11.32 24.15 -5.02
CA ASP A 31 -11.87 24.32 -6.40
C ASP A 31 -11.70 25.75 -6.94
N VAL A 32 -11.41 26.71 -6.07
CA VAL A 32 -11.13 28.11 -6.44
C VAL A 32 -9.63 28.42 -6.28
N MET A 33 -9.04 27.97 -5.17
CA MET A 33 -7.69 28.40 -4.80
C MET A 33 -6.62 27.72 -5.66
N LEU A 34 -6.75 26.41 -5.93
CA LEU A 34 -5.74 25.69 -6.70
C LEU A 34 -5.63 26.19 -8.14
N PRO A 35 -6.73 26.33 -8.90
CA PRO A 35 -6.67 26.89 -10.26
C PRO A 35 -6.14 28.33 -10.26
N MET A 36 -6.53 29.17 -9.30
CA MET A 36 -6.01 30.55 -9.22
C MET A 36 -4.50 30.61 -8.95
N VAL A 37 -3.95 29.71 -8.12
CA VAL A 37 -2.50 29.60 -7.90
C VAL A 37 -1.79 29.20 -9.20
N VAL A 38 -2.32 28.21 -9.94
CA VAL A 38 -1.76 27.78 -11.24
C VAL A 38 -1.82 28.92 -12.26
N ILE A 39 -3.00 29.52 -12.43
CA ILE A 39 -3.20 30.63 -13.39
C ILE A 39 -2.26 31.79 -13.04
N ARG A 40 -2.12 32.17 -11.76
CA ARG A 40 -1.19 33.22 -11.36
C ARG A 40 0.28 32.85 -11.64
N ARG A 41 0.65 31.59 -11.43
CA ARG A 41 2.00 31.11 -11.76
C ARG A 41 2.29 31.24 -13.25
N LEU A 42 1.37 30.78 -14.10
CA LEU A 42 1.47 30.90 -15.55
C LEU A 42 1.47 32.37 -16.01
N ASP A 43 0.64 33.23 -15.40
CA ASP A 43 0.60 34.66 -15.67
C ASP A 43 1.94 35.34 -15.38
N CYS A 44 2.56 35.06 -14.21
CA CYS A 44 3.88 35.58 -13.87
C CYS A 44 4.96 35.18 -14.87
N VAL A 45 4.95 33.93 -15.32
CA VAL A 45 5.91 33.40 -16.31
C VAL A 45 5.78 34.11 -17.65
N LEU A 46 4.54 34.38 -18.11
CA LEU A 46 4.29 34.97 -19.42
C LEU A 46 4.31 36.50 -19.44
N GLU A 47 4.19 37.16 -18.28
CA GLU A 47 4.08 38.62 -18.17
C GLU A 47 5.21 39.38 -18.89
N PRO A 48 6.53 38.99 -18.77
CA PRO A 48 7.64 39.69 -19.42
C PRO A 48 7.55 39.71 -20.96
N THR A 49 6.94 38.72 -21.57
CA THR A 49 6.88 38.53 -23.03
C THR A 49 5.51 38.88 -23.63
N LYS A 50 4.55 39.24 -22.79
CA LYS A 50 3.14 39.38 -23.16
C LYS A 50 2.92 40.28 -24.38
N ASP A 51 3.49 41.47 -24.39
CA ASP A 51 3.28 42.44 -25.50
C ASP A 51 3.93 41.98 -26.80
N GLN A 52 5.08 41.29 -26.71
CA GLN A 52 5.74 40.69 -27.88
C GLN A 52 4.89 39.56 -28.49
N VAL A 53 4.31 38.70 -27.64
CA VAL A 53 3.38 37.65 -28.08
C VAL A 53 2.16 38.23 -28.77
N LEU A 54 1.53 39.27 -28.20
CA LEU A 54 0.36 39.92 -28.80
C LEU A 54 0.66 40.58 -30.17
N HIS A 55 1.82 41.23 -30.27
CA HIS A 55 2.27 41.81 -31.53
C HIS A 55 2.49 40.71 -32.59
N LYS A 56 3.24 39.67 -32.25
CA LYS A 56 3.55 38.56 -33.14
C LYS A 56 2.30 37.77 -33.55
N ASN A 57 1.37 37.55 -32.64
CA ASN A 57 0.09 36.88 -32.94
C ASN A 57 -0.71 37.65 -34.02
N LYS A 58 -0.74 39.00 -33.98
CA LYS A 58 -1.36 39.81 -35.02
C LYS A 58 -0.66 39.69 -36.38
N GLU A 59 0.66 39.67 -36.40
CA GLU A 59 1.45 39.45 -37.64
C GLU A 59 1.17 38.09 -38.27
N LEU A 60 0.96 37.07 -37.46
CA LEU A 60 0.78 35.68 -37.89
C LEU A 60 -0.70 35.27 -38.06
N ALA A 61 -1.67 36.21 -37.99
CA ALA A 61 -3.10 35.92 -38.03
C ALA A 61 -3.56 35.07 -39.24
N ASN A 62 -2.87 35.17 -40.37
CA ASN A 62 -3.18 34.44 -41.61
C ASN A 62 -2.22 33.26 -41.86
N LYS A 63 -1.43 32.85 -40.88
CA LYS A 63 -0.49 31.71 -40.98
C LYS A 63 -1.12 30.45 -40.39
N PRO A 64 -0.64 29.25 -40.78
CA PRO A 64 -1.03 27.97 -40.16
C PRO A 64 -0.83 28.01 -38.66
N ASP A 65 -1.74 27.35 -37.92
CA ASP A 65 -1.72 27.31 -36.45
C ASP A 65 -0.42 26.77 -35.89
N GLU A 66 0.12 25.71 -36.46
CA GLU A 66 1.43 25.12 -36.03
C GLU A 66 2.58 26.13 -36.11
N LEU A 67 2.67 26.89 -37.20
CA LEU A 67 3.71 27.91 -37.35
C LEU A 67 3.53 29.05 -36.35
N ARG A 68 2.29 29.42 -36.12
CA ARG A 68 1.94 30.43 -35.11
C ARG A 68 2.34 29.98 -33.72
N GLU A 69 1.96 28.76 -33.33
CA GLU A 69 2.29 28.18 -32.03
C GLU A 69 3.80 28.11 -31.79
N ILE A 70 4.58 27.53 -32.70
CA ILE A 70 6.04 27.49 -32.62
C ILE A 70 6.64 28.89 -32.45
N SER A 71 6.14 29.86 -33.24
CA SER A 71 6.69 31.23 -33.19
C SER A 71 6.37 31.93 -31.87
N LEU A 72 5.18 31.73 -31.32
CA LEU A 72 4.78 32.32 -30.04
C LEU A 72 5.49 31.66 -28.85
N ASN A 73 5.66 30.35 -28.89
CA ASN A 73 6.41 29.59 -27.87
C ASN A 73 7.91 29.98 -27.88
N THR A 74 8.48 30.25 -29.06
CA THR A 74 9.85 30.78 -29.18
C THR A 74 10.02 32.13 -28.47
N ILE A 75 9.01 33.01 -28.53
CA ILE A 75 9.04 34.32 -27.85
C ILE A 75 8.96 34.14 -26.34
N THR A 76 8.07 33.26 -25.85
CA THR A 76 7.92 33.02 -24.42
C THR A 76 9.11 32.26 -23.82
N GLY A 77 9.86 31.51 -24.64
CA GLY A 77 10.88 30.57 -24.16
C GLY A 77 10.31 29.35 -23.46
N HIS A 78 9.01 29.11 -23.61
CA HIS A 78 8.29 27.98 -23.04
C HIS A 78 7.41 27.30 -24.11
N ASP A 79 7.00 26.06 -23.87
CA ASP A 79 6.11 25.32 -24.76
C ASP A 79 4.63 25.75 -24.64
N PHE A 80 4.40 26.93 -24.09
CA PHE A 80 3.06 27.53 -23.98
C PHE A 80 3.13 29.04 -24.09
N HIS A 81 2.00 29.64 -24.45
CA HIS A 81 1.81 31.09 -24.60
C HIS A 81 0.38 31.48 -24.27
N ASN A 82 0.09 32.78 -24.26
CA ASN A 82 -1.26 33.30 -24.11
C ASN A 82 -1.51 34.50 -25.02
N VAL A 83 -2.52 34.39 -25.90
CA VAL A 83 -2.86 35.38 -26.93
C VAL A 83 -4.01 36.36 -26.52
N SER A 84 -4.56 36.21 -25.30
CA SER A 84 -5.53 37.19 -24.78
C SER A 84 -4.88 38.55 -24.56
N ASN A 85 -5.65 39.64 -24.74
CA ASN A 85 -5.20 41.00 -24.41
C ASN A 85 -5.05 41.25 -22.91
N TYR A 86 -5.57 40.35 -22.07
CA TYR A 86 -5.55 40.46 -20.61
C TYR A 86 -4.33 39.77 -20.00
N THR A 87 -3.95 40.25 -18.83
CA THR A 87 -3.23 39.60 -17.76
C THR A 87 -4.09 39.73 -16.51
N LEU A 88 -3.80 39.04 -15.43
CA LEU A 88 -4.53 39.21 -14.17
C LEU A 88 -4.54 40.67 -13.73
N GLN A 89 -3.42 41.38 -13.90
CA GLN A 89 -3.27 42.79 -13.53
C GLN A 89 -4.10 43.70 -14.48
N ARG A 90 -4.08 43.43 -15.80
CA ARG A 90 -4.81 44.28 -16.77
C ARG A 90 -6.32 44.20 -16.62
N MET A 91 -6.87 43.04 -16.23
CA MET A 91 -8.33 42.88 -16.07
C MET A 91 -8.89 43.61 -14.85
N LEU A 92 -8.05 43.99 -13.86
CA LEU A 92 -8.49 44.85 -12.75
C LEU A 92 -8.92 46.25 -13.18
N GLY A 93 -8.52 46.69 -14.36
CA GLY A 93 -8.96 47.97 -14.95
C GLY A 93 -10.39 47.96 -15.49
N ASP A 94 -11.05 46.78 -15.57
CA ASP A 94 -12.42 46.61 -16.07
C ASP A 94 -13.21 45.68 -15.11
N PRO A 95 -13.56 46.17 -13.91
CA PRO A 95 -14.21 45.37 -12.88
C PRO A 95 -15.59 44.84 -13.26
N ASP A 96 -16.32 45.57 -14.11
CA ASP A 96 -17.70 45.21 -14.51
C ASP A 96 -17.74 43.96 -15.43
N HIS A 97 -16.64 43.67 -16.13
CA HIS A 97 -16.53 42.54 -17.05
C HIS A 97 -15.48 41.51 -16.61
N ILE A 98 -15.09 41.49 -15.34
CA ILE A 98 -13.95 40.68 -14.87
C ILE A 98 -14.12 39.19 -15.11
N ALA A 99 -15.34 38.64 -15.03
CA ALA A 99 -15.62 37.25 -15.33
C ALA A 99 -15.40 36.93 -16.82
N ALA A 100 -15.93 37.77 -17.72
CA ALA A 100 -15.73 37.60 -19.16
C ALA A 100 -14.25 37.74 -19.54
N ASN A 101 -13.54 38.68 -18.89
CA ASN A 101 -12.12 38.94 -19.12
C ASN A 101 -11.25 37.76 -18.64
N LEU A 102 -11.57 37.19 -17.51
CA LEU A 102 -10.85 35.98 -16.98
C LEU A 102 -11.12 34.77 -17.86
N LEU A 103 -12.35 34.53 -18.30
CA LEU A 103 -12.67 33.46 -19.24
C LEU A 103 -11.94 33.65 -20.58
N ASN A 104 -11.90 34.92 -21.11
CA ASN A 104 -11.11 35.22 -22.30
C ASN A 104 -9.62 34.96 -22.09
N TYR A 105 -9.10 35.28 -20.91
CA TYR A 105 -7.71 35.02 -20.55
C TYR A 105 -7.41 33.54 -20.55
N ILE A 106 -8.24 32.72 -19.91
CA ILE A 106 -8.09 31.26 -19.87
C ILE A 106 -8.13 30.65 -21.27
N LYS A 107 -9.10 31.08 -22.11
CA LYS A 107 -9.22 30.66 -23.52
C LYS A 107 -8.10 31.19 -24.42
N GLY A 108 -7.32 32.13 -23.96
CA GLY A 108 -6.20 32.69 -24.68
C GLY A 108 -4.89 31.85 -24.54
N PHE A 109 -4.83 30.88 -23.66
CA PHE A 109 -3.69 29.99 -23.53
C PHE A 109 -3.54 29.07 -24.75
N SER A 110 -2.35 28.55 -24.99
CA SER A 110 -2.09 27.47 -25.96
C SER A 110 -2.91 26.23 -25.59
N LYS A 111 -3.18 25.37 -26.58
CA LYS A 111 -4.09 24.22 -26.41
C LYS A 111 -3.71 23.33 -25.21
N GLN A 112 -2.44 22.98 -25.08
CA GLN A 112 -1.94 22.14 -23.99
C GLN A 112 -2.19 22.79 -22.60
N ALA A 113 -1.96 24.08 -22.46
CA ALA A 113 -2.20 24.78 -21.21
C ALA A 113 -3.72 24.92 -20.91
N GLN A 114 -4.57 25.10 -21.94
CA GLN A 114 -6.01 25.07 -21.78
C GLN A 114 -6.50 23.72 -21.28
N ASP A 115 -6.09 22.63 -21.94
CA ASP A 115 -6.50 21.26 -21.57
C ASP A 115 -6.17 20.95 -20.11
N ILE A 116 -4.99 21.39 -19.63
CA ILE A 116 -4.60 21.27 -18.22
C ILE A 116 -5.51 22.08 -17.29
N ILE A 117 -5.81 23.35 -17.64
CA ILE A 117 -6.63 24.23 -16.81
C ILE A 117 -8.09 23.73 -16.74
N GLU A 118 -8.62 23.14 -17.82
CA GLU A 118 -9.98 22.59 -17.89
C GLU A 118 -10.23 21.52 -16.81
N HIS A 119 -9.23 20.72 -16.45
CA HIS A 119 -9.35 19.70 -15.39
C HIS A 119 -9.67 20.27 -14.00
N PHE A 120 -9.43 21.56 -13.75
CA PHE A 120 -9.87 22.18 -12.50
C PHE A 120 -11.39 22.46 -12.46
N GLY A 121 -12.11 22.39 -13.57
CA GLY A 121 -13.54 22.76 -13.62
C GLY A 121 -13.81 24.21 -13.23
N PHE A 122 -12.83 25.11 -13.41
CA PHE A 122 -12.83 26.45 -12.81
C PHE A 122 -13.88 27.39 -13.41
N GLU A 123 -14.37 27.14 -14.63
CA GLU A 123 -15.39 28.00 -15.27
C GLU A 123 -16.67 28.11 -14.43
N GLU A 124 -17.13 27.03 -13.82
CA GLU A 124 -18.30 27.04 -12.93
C GLU A 124 -18.07 27.91 -11.69
N GLN A 125 -16.86 27.88 -11.14
CA GLN A 125 -16.49 28.66 -9.97
C GLN A 125 -16.41 30.16 -10.32
N ILE A 126 -15.96 30.55 -11.52
CA ILE A 126 -15.92 31.94 -11.97
C ILE A 126 -17.34 32.54 -11.93
N GLY A 127 -18.35 31.85 -12.48
CA GLY A 127 -19.73 32.29 -12.44
C GLY A 127 -20.32 32.41 -11.02
N LYS A 128 -19.95 31.50 -10.13
CA LYS A 128 -20.34 31.53 -8.72
C LYS A 128 -19.66 32.69 -7.96
N LEU A 129 -18.37 32.94 -8.23
CA LEU A 129 -17.62 34.06 -7.67
C LEU A 129 -18.16 35.41 -8.07
N GLU A 130 -18.53 35.57 -9.36
CA GLU A 130 -19.18 36.79 -9.90
C GLU A 130 -20.51 37.07 -9.19
N LYS A 131 -21.41 36.08 -9.14
CA LYS A 131 -22.72 36.20 -8.47
C LYS A 131 -22.60 36.61 -6.99
N ASN A 132 -21.53 36.27 -6.32
CA ASN A 132 -21.29 36.60 -4.92
C ASN A 132 -20.40 37.85 -4.74
N ASN A 133 -20.07 38.59 -5.79
CA ASN A 133 -19.20 39.77 -5.80
C ASN A 133 -17.81 39.49 -5.15
N ARG A 134 -17.24 38.30 -5.40
CA ARG A 134 -15.94 37.88 -4.85
C ARG A 134 -14.84 37.81 -5.90
N LEU A 135 -15.20 37.66 -7.18
CA LEU A 135 -14.22 37.42 -8.23
C LEU A 135 -13.16 38.53 -8.32
N TYR A 136 -13.59 39.79 -8.35
CA TYR A 136 -12.67 40.94 -8.41
C TYR A 136 -11.65 40.90 -7.22
N LEU A 137 -12.16 40.70 -6.01
CA LEU A 137 -11.32 40.69 -4.80
C LEU A 137 -10.29 39.55 -4.81
N ILE A 138 -10.68 38.39 -5.33
CA ILE A 138 -9.77 37.24 -5.43
C ILE A 138 -8.69 37.51 -6.47
N VAL A 139 -9.07 37.95 -7.67
CA VAL A 139 -8.10 38.32 -8.71
C VAL A 139 -7.14 39.39 -8.22
N GLN A 140 -7.68 40.45 -7.58
CA GLN A 140 -6.87 41.50 -6.99
C GLN A 140 -5.84 40.96 -5.98
N LYS A 141 -6.28 40.09 -5.08
CA LYS A 141 -5.38 39.47 -4.10
C LYS A 141 -4.30 38.62 -4.76
N PHE A 142 -4.65 37.84 -5.77
CA PHE A 142 -3.63 37.05 -6.50
C PHE A 142 -2.62 37.92 -7.26
N CYS A 143 -3.00 39.14 -7.68
CA CYS A 143 -2.03 40.08 -8.28
C CYS A 143 -0.97 40.60 -7.28
N GLU A 144 -1.27 40.55 -5.96
CA GLU A 144 -0.33 40.98 -4.91
C GLU A 144 0.80 39.97 -4.66
N ILE A 145 0.68 38.69 -5.14
CA ILE A 145 1.69 37.66 -4.91
C ILE A 145 2.51 37.41 -6.18
N ASP A 146 3.84 37.43 -6.02
CA ASP A 146 4.75 37.01 -7.07
C ASP A 146 5.05 35.52 -6.97
N LEU A 147 4.64 34.78 -8.00
CA LEU A 147 4.87 33.35 -8.18
C LEU A 147 5.80 33.03 -9.36
N HIS A 148 6.55 34.01 -9.87
CA HIS A 148 7.55 33.79 -10.93
C HIS A 148 8.60 32.74 -10.50
N PRO A 149 9.14 31.89 -11.40
CA PRO A 149 10.16 30.90 -11.09
C PRO A 149 11.39 31.45 -10.35
N GLU A 150 11.77 32.69 -10.62
CA GLU A 150 12.88 33.38 -9.92
C GLU A 150 12.54 33.77 -8.47
N ALA A 151 11.26 34.02 -8.18
CA ALA A 151 10.76 34.38 -6.86
C ALA A 151 10.34 33.16 -6.05
N VAL A 152 9.86 32.10 -6.72
CA VAL A 152 9.38 30.86 -6.16
C VAL A 152 9.82 29.74 -7.09
N SER A 153 10.82 28.97 -6.73
CA SER A 153 11.28 27.82 -7.51
C SER A 153 10.17 26.78 -7.72
N GLY A 154 10.30 25.89 -8.71
CA GLY A 154 9.35 24.79 -8.93
C GLY A 154 9.17 23.95 -7.66
N ILE A 155 10.26 23.73 -6.98
CA ILE A 155 10.35 23.04 -5.70
C ILE A 155 9.46 23.72 -4.63
N GLU A 156 9.58 25.01 -4.47
CA GLU A 156 8.82 25.80 -3.48
C GLU A 156 7.33 25.87 -3.86
N MET A 157 7.00 25.85 -5.16
CA MET A 157 5.62 25.72 -5.61
C MET A 157 5.00 24.38 -5.20
N GLY A 158 5.75 23.28 -5.33
CA GLY A 158 5.30 21.98 -4.83
C GLY A 158 4.90 22.05 -3.35
N TYR A 159 5.74 22.65 -2.49
CA TYR A 159 5.41 22.86 -1.07
C TYR A 159 4.18 23.74 -0.87
N ILE A 160 4.00 24.77 -1.68
CA ILE A 160 2.81 25.62 -1.59
C ILE A 160 1.55 24.78 -1.86
N PHE A 161 1.55 23.98 -2.92
CA PHE A 161 0.42 23.12 -3.25
C PHE A 161 0.17 22.07 -2.17
N GLU A 162 1.21 21.38 -1.73
CA GLU A 162 1.11 20.36 -0.67
C GLU A 162 0.51 20.95 0.62
N GLU A 163 1.02 22.09 1.08
CA GLU A 163 0.52 22.72 2.29
C GLU A 163 -0.90 23.28 2.14
N LEU A 164 -1.27 23.76 0.96
CA LEU A 164 -2.64 24.17 0.68
C LEU A 164 -3.60 23.00 0.70
N ILE A 165 -3.26 21.90 0.02
CA ILE A 165 -4.09 20.69 -0.02
C ILE A 165 -4.21 20.12 1.40
N ARG A 166 -3.10 20.04 2.17
CA ARG A 166 -3.13 19.62 3.56
C ARG A 166 -4.10 20.46 4.41
N LYS A 167 -4.04 21.79 4.29
CA LYS A 167 -4.94 22.69 5.01
C LYS A 167 -6.41 22.54 4.56
N PHE A 168 -6.67 22.34 3.27
CA PHE A 168 -8.02 22.09 2.79
C PHE A 168 -8.57 20.78 3.36
N ASN A 169 -7.77 19.71 3.39
CA ASN A 169 -8.18 18.42 3.96
C ASN A 169 -8.42 18.51 5.47
N GLU A 170 -7.57 19.24 6.23
CA GLU A 170 -7.78 19.47 7.67
C GLU A 170 -9.11 20.20 7.96
N VAL A 171 -9.43 21.23 7.18
CA VAL A 171 -10.66 22.03 7.37
C VAL A 171 -11.90 21.27 6.95
N SER A 172 -11.79 20.35 5.97
CA SER A 172 -12.92 19.55 5.48
C SER A 172 -13.18 18.28 6.28
N ASN A 173 -12.29 17.88 7.21
CA ASN A 173 -12.29 16.57 7.86
C ASN A 173 -12.32 15.39 6.85
N GLU A 174 -11.80 15.60 5.65
CA GLU A 174 -11.59 14.54 4.69
C GLU A 174 -10.34 13.76 5.11
N GLU A 175 -10.44 12.43 5.19
CA GLU A 175 -9.26 11.59 5.37
C GLU A 175 -8.35 11.81 4.15
N ALA A 176 -7.15 12.32 4.42
CA ALA A 176 -6.18 12.61 3.38
C ALA A 176 -5.67 11.29 2.78
N GLY A 177 -6.30 10.83 1.70
CA GLY A 177 -5.76 9.75 0.87
C GLY A 177 -4.49 10.15 0.10
N ASP A 178 -4.24 11.46 0.00
CA ASP A 178 -3.10 12.01 -0.73
C ASP A 178 -1.87 12.05 0.18
N HIS A 179 -1.01 11.06 0.05
CA HIS A 179 0.26 10.97 0.78
C HIS A 179 1.36 11.72 0.04
N PHE A 180 1.59 12.97 0.41
CA PHE A 180 2.74 13.72 -0.11
C PHE A 180 4.05 13.14 0.41
N THR A 181 4.97 12.85 -0.51
CA THR A 181 6.29 12.32 -0.15
C THR A 181 7.22 13.46 0.25
N PRO A 182 7.78 13.45 1.47
CA PRO A 182 8.76 14.45 1.89
C PRO A 182 9.99 14.45 0.98
N ARG A 183 10.55 15.62 0.69
CA ARG A 183 11.67 15.76 -0.26
C ARG A 183 12.91 15.01 0.13
N GLU A 184 13.23 15.01 1.41
CA GLU A 184 14.34 14.23 1.93
C GLU A 184 14.19 12.75 1.63
N VAL A 185 12.94 12.23 1.59
CA VAL A 185 12.64 10.85 1.18
C VAL A 185 12.81 10.70 -0.33
N ILE A 186 12.31 11.66 -1.14
CA ILE A 186 12.48 11.63 -2.59
C ILE A 186 13.98 11.66 -2.95
N ARG A 187 14.76 12.57 -2.37
CA ARG A 187 16.21 12.66 -2.59
C ARG A 187 16.95 11.39 -2.14
N LEU A 188 16.53 10.79 -1.03
CA LEU A 188 17.08 9.50 -0.62
C LEU A 188 16.76 8.41 -1.65
N MET A 189 15.50 8.31 -2.11
CA MET A 189 15.10 7.34 -3.13
C MET A 189 15.89 7.55 -4.43
N VAL A 190 16.05 8.79 -4.88
CA VAL A 190 16.87 9.14 -6.05
C VAL A 190 18.31 8.67 -5.84
N ASN A 191 18.95 8.99 -4.71
CA ASN A 191 20.30 8.52 -4.39
C ASN A 191 20.41 7.00 -4.45
N LEU A 192 19.47 6.27 -3.86
CA LEU A 192 19.46 4.80 -3.87
C LEU A 192 19.31 4.23 -5.28
N LEU A 193 18.49 4.86 -6.13
CA LEU A 193 18.31 4.41 -7.52
C LEU A 193 19.52 4.69 -8.40
N PHE A 194 20.07 5.90 -8.31
CA PHE A 194 21.10 6.37 -9.25
C PHE A 194 22.53 6.08 -8.77
N SER A 195 22.74 5.81 -7.47
CA SER A 195 24.08 5.46 -6.95
C SER A 195 24.72 4.23 -7.63
N ALA A 196 23.90 3.33 -8.13
CA ALA A 196 24.35 2.16 -8.89
C ALA A 196 24.51 2.43 -10.40
N ASP A 197 24.23 3.65 -10.87
CA ASP A 197 24.28 4.05 -12.28
C ASP A 197 25.26 5.22 -12.46
N SER A 198 26.55 4.89 -12.56
CA SER A 198 27.60 5.88 -12.75
C SER A 198 27.44 6.70 -14.03
N ASP A 199 26.85 6.13 -15.08
CA ASP A 199 26.63 6.82 -16.34
C ASP A 199 25.68 8.01 -16.16
N MET A 200 24.61 7.84 -15.40
CA MET A 200 23.64 8.91 -15.13
C MET A 200 24.28 10.07 -14.36
N LEU A 201 25.24 9.76 -13.48
CA LEU A 201 25.89 10.76 -12.63
C LEU A 201 27.08 11.46 -13.32
N THR A 202 27.69 10.85 -14.34
CA THR A 202 28.98 11.33 -14.90
C THR A 202 28.98 11.55 -16.41
N LYS A 203 28.08 10.90 -17.16
CA LYS A 203 28.10 10.94 -18.63
C LYS A 203 27.37 12.16 -19.15
N LYS A 204 27.98 12.84 -20.12
CA LYS A 204 27.37 14.00 -20.77
C LYS A 204 26.29 13.60 -21.75
N GLY A 205 25.20 14.39 -21.76
CA GLY A 205 24.10 14.21 -22.72
C GLY A 205 23.33 12.92 -22.57
N ILE A 206 23.39 12.29 -21.41
CA ILE A 206 22.60 11.08 -21.14
C ILE A 206 21.13 11.45 -20.96
N ILE A 207 20.24 10.68 -21.59
CA ILE A 207 18.79 10.80 -21.45
C ILE A 207 18.26 9.50 -20.87
N ARG A 208 17.40 9.59 -19.85
CA ARG A 208 16.71 8.46 -19.22
C ARG A 208 15.25 8.81 -18.95
N THR A 209 14.42 7.82 -18.89
CA THR A 209 13.01 7.94 -18.57
C THR A 209 12.76 7.68 -17.10
N LEU A 210 11.91 8.50 -16.48
CA LEU A 210 11.43 8.32 -15.11
C LEU A 210 9.90 8.30 -15.09
N TYR A 211 9.30 7.30 -14.46
CA TYR A 211 7.85 7.09 -14.39
C TYR A 211 7.33 7.01 -12.96
N ASP A 212 6.22 7.69 -12.70
CA ASP A 212 5.45 7.59 -11.47
C ASP A 212 3.99 7.22 -11.79
N PRO A 213 3.52 5.99 -11.45
CA PRO A 213 2.13 5.56 -11.66
C PRO A 213 1.12 6.20 -10.72
N THR A 214 1.57 6.96 -9.73
CA THR A 214 0.77 7.67 -8.72
C THR A 214 1.28 9.09 -8.58
N ALA A 215 1.38 9.79 -9.73
CA ALA A 215 2.15 11.03 -9.85
C ALA A 215 1.72 12.15 -8.89
N GLY A 216 0.45 12.15 -8.44
CA GLY A 216 -0.07 13.20 -7.59
C GLY A 216 0.17 14.57 -8.22
N THR A 217 0.66 15.52 -7.44
CA THR A 217 1.03 16.86 -7.93
C THR A 217 2.36 16.92 -8.70
N GLY A 218 3.00 15.77 -8.95
CA GLY A 218 4.27 15.70 -9.67
C GLY A 218 5.51 15.96 -8.83
N GLY A 219 5.36 16.07 -7.50
CA GLY A 219 6.47 16.40 -6.61
C GLY A 219 7.65 15.43 -6.69
N MET A 220 7.37 14.12 -6.84
CA MET A 220 8.41 13.10 -6.98
C MET A 220 9.16 13.20 -8.31
N LEU A 221 8.44 13.42 -9.40
CA LEU A 221 9.04 13.63 -10.73
C LEU A 221 9.90 14.89 -10.76
N SER A 222 9.34 15.98 -10.28
CA SER A 222 9.93 17.31 -10.27
C SER A 222 11.21 17.37 -9.44
N GLU A 223 11.18 16.88 -8.20
CA GLU A 223 12.35 16.84 -7.32
C GLU A 223 13.45 15.93 -7.86
N SER A 224 13.07 14.82 -8.51
CA SER A 224 14.05 13.92 -9.12
C SER A 224 14.81 14.59 -10.28
N ASP A 225 14.11 15.32 -11.15
CA ASP A 225 14.73 16.06 -12.27
C ASP A 225 15.67 17.16 -11.75
N ASP A 226 15.18 17.97 -10.80
CA ASP A 226 15.96 19.04 -10.20
C ASP A 226 17.23 18.49 -9.52
N TYR A 227 17.09 17.41 -8.74
CA TYR A 227 18.22 16.83 -8.02
C TYR A 227 19.24 16.15 -8.97
N ILE A 228 18.79 15.48 -10.01
CA ILE A 228 19.70 14.91 -11.00
C ILE A 228 20.46 16.03 -11.75
N ARG A 229 19.83 17.15 -12.06
CA ARG A 229 20.49 18.32 -12.66
C ARG A 229 21.50 18.97 -11.73
N GLU A 230 21.25 18.96 -10.41
CA GLU A 230 22.24 19.39 -9.41
C GLU A 230 23.50 18.50 -9.45
N LEU A 231 23.32 17.18 -9.59
CA LEU A 231 24.43 16.22 -9.62
C LEU A 231 25.15 16.15 -10.98
N ASN A 232 24.41 16.24 -12.07
CA ASN A 232 24.92 16.22 -13.45
C ASN A 232 24.08 17.16 -14.34
N PRO A 233 24.55 18.42 -14.55
CA PRO A 233 23.83 19.39 -15.38
C PRO A 233 23.62 18.99 -16.83
N ASP A 234 24.43 18.06 -17.35
CA ASP A 234 24.33 17.55 -18.71
C ASP A 234 23.39 16.33 -18.85
N ALA A 235 22.84 15.82 -17.74
CA ALA A 235 21.87 14.74 -17.73
C ALA A 235 20.44 15.29 -17.91
N ARG A 236 19.60 14.49 -18.58
CA ARG A 236 18.17 14.80 -18.76
C ARG A 236 17.30 13.61 -18.38
N LEU A 237 16.31 13.86 -17.55
CA LEU A 237 15.21 12.94 -17.31
C LEU A 237 14.02 13.34 -18.19
N GLU A 238 13.46 12.37 -18.92
CA GLU A 238 12.12 12.49 -19.51
C GLU A 238 11.12 11.95 -18.51
N LEU A 239 10.24 12.83 -18.05
CA LEU A 239 9.31 12.53 -16.96
C LEU A 239 8.00 12.01 -17.52
N PHE A 240 7.51 10.93 -16.93
CA PHE A 240 6.22 10.30 -17.23
C PHE A 240 5.45 10.10 -15.93
N GLY A 241 4.15 10.34 -15.98
CA GLY A 241 3.30 10.16 -14.81
C GLY A 241 1.88 9.79 -15.21
N GLN A 242 1.16 9.20 -14.25
CA GLN A 242 -0.28 8.98 -14.39
C GLN A 242 -0.96 9.22 -13.04
N ASP A 243 -2.10 9.91 -13.08
CA ASP A 243 -2.96 10.10 -11.91
C ASP A 243 -4.43 10.16 -12.32
N TYR A 244 -5.34 9.74 -11.45
CA TYR A 244 -6.79 9.77 -11.69
C TYR A 244 -7.49 10.99 -11.06
N ASN A 245 -6.77 11.77 -10.26
CA ASN A 245 -7.30 12.97 -9.61
C ASN A 245 -7.10 14.19 -10.52
N ASP A 246 -8.20 14.83 -10.93
CA ASP A 246 -8.19 15.98 -11.83
C ASP A 246 -7.29 17.13 -11.35
N ASN A 247 -7.38 17.49 -10.06
CA ASN A 247 -6.58 18.58 -9.51
C ASN A 247 -5.09 18.23 -9.49
N ALA A 248 -4.75 17.00 -9.07
CA ALA A 248 -3.37 16.51 -9.04
C ALA A 248 -2.76 16.49 -10.44
N TYR A 249 -3.49 15.93 -11.42
CA TYR A 249 -3.08 15.93 -12.82
C TYR A 249 -2.83 17.34 -13.36
N ALA A 250 -3.75 18.28 -13.10
CA ALA A 250 -3.63 19.65 -13.58
C ALA A 250 -2.44 20.40 -12.96
N ILE A 251 -2.17 20.18 -11.67
CA ILE A 251 -1.01 20.76 -10.99
C ILE A 251 0.28 20.16 -11.57
N CYS A 252 0.36 18.84 -11.70
CA CYS A 252 1.52 18.15 -12.28
C CYS A 252 1.78 18.63 -13.72
N GLY A 253 0.76 18.64 -14.58
CA GLY A 253 0.87 19.10 -15.96
C GLY A 253 1.33 20.56 -16.08
N SER A 254 0.85 21.45 -15.20
CA SER A 254 1.28 22.85 -15.18
C SER A 254 2.74 23.04 -14.78
N ASP A 255 3.24 22.23 -13.83
CA ASP A 255 4.65 22.25 -13.44
C ASP A 255 5.55 21.72 -14.56
N MET A 256 5.12 20.69 -15.29
CA MET A 256 5.83 20.17 -16.48
C MET A 256 5.96 21.24 -17.55
N LEU A 257 4.88 22.00 -17.86
CA LEU A 257 4.93 23.11 -18.81
C LEU A 257 5.98 24.15 -18.42
N ILE A 258 5.99 24.59 -17.16
CA ILE A 258 6.92 25.62 -16.66
C ILE A 258 8.36 25.15 -16.72
N LYS A 259 8.62 23.86 -16.47
CA LYS A 259 9.96 23.26 -16.51
C LYS A 259 10.46 22.90 -17.91
N GLY A 260 9.63 23.08 -18.94
CA GLY A 260 9.96 22.67 -20.31
C GLY A 260 10.03 21.14 -20.46
N GLN A 261 9.32 20.41 -19.61
CA GLN A 261 9.05 18.99 -19.77
C GLN A 261 7.78 18.81 -20.61
N ASN A 262 7.64 17.69 -21.31
CA ASN A 262 6.46 17.45 -22.13
C ASN A 262 5.23 17.08 -21.24
N PRO A 263 4.22 17.95 -21.12
CA PRO A 263 3.06 17.67 -20.29
C PRO A 263 2.20 16.51 -20.82
N GLU A 264 2.32 16.15 -22.11
CA GLU A 264 1.63 14.99 -22.68
C GLU A 264 2.12 13.66 -22.13
N ASN A 265 3.28 13.64 -21.47
CA ASN A 265 3.78 12.45 -20.78
C ASN A 265 3.07 12.21 -19.45
N ILE A 266 2.37 13.22 -18.92
CA ILE A 266 1.50 13.06 -17.76
C ILE A 266 0.11 12.66 -18.27
N LYS A 267 -0.41 11.55 -17.76
CA LYS A 267 -1.67 10.96 -18.23
C LYS A 267 -2.74 11.04 -17.14
N PHE A 268 -3.95 11.39 -17.56
CA PHE A 268 -5.13 11.34 -16.71
C PHE A 268 -5.80 9.98 -16.80
N GLY A 269 -6.01 9.31 -15.69
CA GLY A 269 -6.70 8.03 -15.62
C GLY A 269 -6.23 7.12 -14.50
N ASP A 270 -7.07 6.18 -14.12
CA ASP A 270 -6.75 5.15 -13.12
C ASP A 270 -5.70 4.18 -13.65
N THR A 271 -4.59 4.03 -12.95
CA THR A 271 -3.44 3.21 -13.34
C THR A 271 -3.79 1.74 -13.56
N PHE A 272 -4.80 1.22 -12.84
CA PHE A 272 -5.18 -0.19 -12.95
C PHE A 272 -6.16 -0.43 -14.08
N THR A 273 -7.20 0.40 -14.20
CA THR A 273 -8.31 0.18 -15.13
C THR A 273 -8.15 0.90 -16.47
N ASN A 274 -7.31 1.94 -16.50
CA ASN A 274 -7.09 2.80 -17.67
C ASN A 274 -5.62 3.19 -17.82
N ASP A 275 -4.71 2.20 -17.96
CA ASP A 275 -3.31 2.43 -18.22
C ASP A 275 -3.12 3.16 -19.57
N GLN A 276 -2.74 4.41 -19.53
CA GLN A 276 -2.55 5.27 -20.71
C GLN A 276 -1.15 5.11 -21.36
N LEU A 277 -0.27 4.33 -20.74
CA LEU A 277 1.10 4.07 -21.21
C LEU A 277 1.37 2.55 -21.36
N PRO A 278 0.46 1.75 -21.98
CA PRO A 278 0.48 0.29 -21.89
C PRO A 278 1.73 -0.35 -22.49
N ALA A 279 2.26 0.22 -23.57
CA ALA A 279 3.44 -0.31 -24.27
C ALA A 279 4.77 0.32 -23.80
N GLN A 280 4.70 1.35 -22.97
CA GLN A 280 5.88 2.09 -22.54
C GLN A 280 6.67 1.31 -21.49
N LYS A 281 8.00 1.37 -21.60
CA LYS A 281 8.96 0.84 -20.64
C LYS A 281 9.86 1.97 -20.16
N PHE A 282 10.34 1.91 -18.92
CA PHE A 282 11.06 3.01 -18.29
C PHE A 282 12.37 2.55 -17.68
N ASP A 283 13.39 3.42 -17.71
CA ASP A 283 14.71 3.17 -17.10
C ASP A 283 14.60 3.18 -15.57
N TYR A 284 13.86 4.16 -15.05
CA TYR A 284 13.63 4.36 -13.61
C TYR A 284 12.15 4.55 -13.31
N MET A 285 11.76 4.08 -12.15
CA MET A 285 10.40 4.29 -11.65
C MET A 285 10.44 4.61 -10.17
N LEU A 286 9.69 5.62 -9.76
CA LEU A 286 9.50 6.02 -8.37
C LEU A 286 8.02 6.08 -8.05
N SER A 287 7.61 5.64 -6.89
CA SER A 287 6.23 5.75 -6.45
C SER A 287 6.09 5.78 -4.94
N ASN A 288 5.15 6.56 -4.47
CA ASN A 288 4.61 6.49 -3.12
C ASN A 288 3.10 6.21 -3.24
N PRO A 289 2.70 4.95 -3.45
CA PRO A 289 1.29 4.60 -3.59
C PRO A 289 0.53 4.85 -2.28
N PRO A 290 -0.79 5.07 -2.33
CA PRO A 290 -1.60 5.23 -1.14
C PRO A 290 -1.57 3.97 -0.28
N PHE A 291 -1.35 4.12 1.05
CA PHE A 291 -1.25 3.01 2.00
C PHE A 291 -2.63 2.62 2.51
N GLY A 292 -2.90 1.30 2.54
CA GLY A 292 -4.15 0.76 3.10
C GLY A 292 -5.40 1.22 2.36
N VAL A 293 -5.28 1.60 1.09
CA VAL A 293 -6.42 2.01 0.27
C VAL A 293 -7.03 0.80 -0.41
N GLU A 294 -8.35 0.72 -0.28
CA GLU A 294 -9.15 -0.34 -0.85
C GLU A 294 -9.20 -0.24 -2.39
N TRP A 295 -8.96 -1.36 -3.07
CA TRP A 295 -9.03 -1.46 -4.53
C TRP A 295 -10.32 -2.14 -5.04
N ARG A 296 -11.37 -2.14 -4.22
CA ARG A 296 -12.69 -2.71 -4.58
C ARG A 296 -13.30 -2.09 -5.85
N PRO A 297 -13.17 -0.79 -6.12
CA PRO A 297 -13.69 -0.21 -7.37
C PRO A 297 -13.06 -0.82 -8.63
N GLN A 298 -11.81 -1.25 -8.56
CA GLN A 298 -11.04 -1.84 -9.65
C GLN A 298 -11.06 -3.38 -9.66
N GLU A 299 -11.71 -4.02 -8.68
CA GLU A 299 -11.63 -5.46 -8.39
C GLU A 299 -11.98 -6.32 -9.61
N GLU A 300 -13.07 -6.02 -10.28
CA GLU A 300 -13.53 -6.82 -11.44
C GLU A 300 -12.50 -6.80 -12.58
N PHE A 301 -11.93 -5.63 -12.86
CA PHE A 301 -10.93 -5.48 -13.91
C PHE A 301 -9.65 -6.24 -13.58
N ILE A 302 -9.13 -6.06 -12.36
CA ILE A 302 -7.90 -6.68 -11.90
C ILE A 302 -8.02 -8.20 -11.84
N LYS A 303 -9.12 -8.73 -11.28
CA LYS A 303 -9.37 -10.17 -11.24
C LYS A 303 -9.49 -10.78 -12.63
N LYS A 304 -10.15 -10.09 -13.55
CA LYS A 304 -10.26 -10.53 -14.94
C LYS A 304 -8.90 -10.59 -15.65
N GLU A 305 -8.02 -9.61 -15.40
CA GLU A 305 -6.65 -9.63 -15.93
C GLU A 305 -5.85 -10.78 -15.31
N PHE A 306 -5.90 -10.94 -13.98
CA PHE A 306 -5.25 -12.05 -13.27
C PHE A 306 -5.68 -13.43 -13.79
N GLU A 307 -6.99 -13.68 -13.89
CA GLU A 307 -7.53 -14.98 -14.28
C GLU A 307 -7.27 -15.31 -15.75
N LYS A 308 -7.36 -14.31 -16.64
CA LYS A 308 -7.26 -14.54 -18.10
C LYS A 308 -5.83 -14.51 -18.62
N MET A 309 -4.99 -13.68 -18.06
CA MET A 309 -3.65 -13.41 -18.58
C MET A 309 -2.53 -14.02 -17.72
N GLY A 310 -2.79 -14.31 -16.44
CA GLY A 310 -1.77 -14.81 -15.53
C GLY A 310 -0.50 -13.96 -15.60
N TYR A 311 0.65 -14.58 -15.72
CA TYR A 311 1.94 -13.90 -15.88
C TYR A 311 2.15 -13.15 -17.21
N GLY A 312 1.25 -13.31 -18.18
CA GLY A 312 1.21 -12.48 -19.38
C GLY A 312 0.56 -11.11 -19.16
N GLY A 313 -0.13 -10.93 -18.02
CA GLY A 313 -0.66 -9.65 -17.54
C GLY A 313 0.19 -9.06 -16.43
N ARG A 314 -0.32 -8.00 -15.81
CA ARG A 314 0.41 -7.28 -14.75
C ARG A 314 0.37 -8.00 -13.39
N PHE A 315 -0.72 -8.69 -13.06
CA PHE A 315 -1.05 -9.14 -11.71
C PHE A 315 -0.90 -10.66 -11.50
N GLY A 316 -0.23 -11.36 -12.40
CA GLY A 316 -0.15 -12.82 -12.42
C GLY A 316 0.51 -13.49 -11.23
N ALA A 317 1.31 -12.76 -10.46
CA ALA A 317 1.97 -13.28 -9.27
C ALA A 317 1.02 -13.52 -8.08
N GLY A 318 -0.09 -12.76 -8.02
CA GLY A 318 -1.09 -12.88 -6.96
C GLY A 318 -1.83 -11.57 -6.70
N LEU A 319 -2.92 -11.65 -5.96
CA LEU A 319 -3.70 -10.48 -5.59
C LEU A 319 -3.60 -10.22 -4.08
N PRO A 320 -3.30 -8.98 -3.65
CA PRO A 320 -3.30 -8.62 -2.24
C PRO A 320 -4.74 -8.56 -1.68
N PRO A 321 -4.91 -8.47 -0.35
CA PRO A 321 -6.22 -8.23 0.24
C PRO A 321 -6.88 -6.96 -0.31
N ILE A 322 -8.22 -6.97 -0.42
CA ILE A 322 -9.00 -5.85 -1.01
C ILE A 322 -8.74 -4.51 -0.31
N ASN A 323 -8.45 -4.53 0.98
CA ASN A 323 -8.22 -3.34 1.79
C ASN A 323 -6.81 -2.72 1.66
N ASP A 324 -5.92 -3.29 0.84
CA ASP A 324 -4.57 -2.74 0.61
C ASP A 324 -4.07 -3.06 -0.80
N GLY A 325 -4.15 -2.08 -1.71
CA GLY A 325 -3.74 -2.20 -3.12
C GLY A 325 -2.25 -1.93 -3.39
N ALA A 326 -1.44 -1.62 -2.38
CA ALA A 326 -0.06 -1.16 -2.60
C ALA A 326 0.81 -2.12 -3.43
N LEU A 327 0.69 -3.44 -3.21
CA LEU A 327 1.42 -4.45 -4.01
C LEU A 327 0.97 -4.55 -5.48
N LEU A 328 -0.22 -4.05 -5.83
CA LEU A 328 -0.66 -3.97 -7.23
C LEU A 328 0.15 -2.91 -8.00
N PHE A 329 0.46 -1.78 -7.36
CA PHE A 329 1.33 -0.75 -7.96
C PHE A 329 2.73 -1.31 -8.23
N LEU A 330 3.32 -2.08 -7.30
CA LEU A 330 4.61 -2.72 -7.54
C LEU A 330 4.56 -3.69 -8.73
N GLN A 331 3.54 -4.54 -8.82
CA GLN A 331 3.36 -5.44 -9.97
C GLN A 331 3.18 -4.66 -11.28
N HIS A 332 2.41 -3.55 -11.25
CA HIS A 332 2.28 -2.65 -12.40
C HIS A 332 3.65 -2.08 -12.81
N MET A 333 4.43 -1.54 -11.87
CA MET A 333 5.78 -1.01 -12.17
C MET A 333 6.71 -2.09 -12.71
N ILE A 334 6.69 -3.31 -12.16
CA ILE A 334 7.48 -4.43 -12.67
C ILE A 334 7.09 -4.75 -14.12
N SER A 335 5.81 -4.68 -14.46
CA SER A 335 5.35 -4.87 -15.84
C SER A 335 5.88 -3.80 -16.82
N LYS A 336 6.31 -2.64 -16.32
CA LYS A 336 6.89 -1.54 -17.07
C LYS A 336 8.43 -1.57 -17.14
N MET A 337 9.08 -2.57 -16.55
CA MET A 337 10.54 -2.70 -16.65
C MET A 337 10.97 -2.97 -18.09
N GLN A 338 12.10 -2.39 -18.48
CA GLN A 338 12.81 -2.69 -19.72
C GLN A 338 13.43 -4.09 -19.66
N ASP A 339 13.64 -4.70 -20.83
CA ASP A 339 14.40 -5.94 -20.90
C ASP A 339 15.86 -5.70 -20.40
N PRO A 340 16.43 -6.61 -19.60
CA PRO A 340 17.82 -6.50 -19.15
C PRO A 340 18.82 -6.34 -20.30
N ALA A 341 18.54 -6.92 -21.49
CA ALA A 341 19.37 -6.75 -22.67
C ALA A 341 19.35 -5.30 -23.22
N GLN A 342 18.33 -4.51 -22.89
CA GLN A 342 18.18 -3.11 -23.25
C GLN A 342 18.60 -2.15 -22.13
N GLY A 343 19.24 -2.66 -21.08
CA GLY A 343 19.72 -1.89 -19.94
C GLY A 343 18.94 -2.14 -18.64
N GLY A 344 17.78 -2.80 -18.71
CA GLY A 344 16.94 -3.07 -17.55
C GLY A 344 16.44 -1.82 -16.84
N SER A 345 15.78 -2.01 -15.69
CA SER A 345 15.15 -0.92 -14.93
C SER A 345 15.46 -0.98 -13.45
N ARG A 346 15.25 0.14 -12.76
CA ARG A 346 15.32 0.25 -11.31
C ARG A 346 14.05 0.94 -10.79
N ILE A 347 13.48 0.38 -9.75
CA ILE A 347 12.24 0.84 -9.10
C ILE A 347 12.56 1.21 -7.66
N GLY A 348 12.11 2.38 -7.22
CA GLY A 348 12.02 2.77 -5.83
C GLY A 348 10.55 2.97 -5.44
N ILE A 349 10.06 2.20 -4.47
CA ILE A 349 8.68 2.31 -4.03
C ILE A 349 8.62 2.37 -2.50
N VAL A 350 7.77 3.28 -2.00
CA VAL A 350 7.53 3.39 -0.56
C VAL A 350 6.38 2.49 -0.17
N PHE A 351 6.57 1.75 0.93
CA PHE A 351 5.54 0.91 1.53
C PHE A 351 5.42 1.15 3.04
N ASN A 352 4.27 0.82 3.60
CA ASN A 352 4.13 0.53 5.02
C ASN A 352 4.70 -0.86 5.35
N GLY A 353 4.57 -1.32 6.60
CA GLY A 353 5.10 -2.63 7.01
C GLY A 353 4.33 -3.83 6.44
N SER A 354 3.07 -3.66 6.01
CA SER A 354 2.20 -4.75 5.58
C SER A 354 2.80 -5.62 4.45
N PRO A 355 3.36 -5.06 3.35
CA PRO A 355 3.98 -5.84 2.28
C PRO A 355 5.11 -6.77 2.70
N LEU A 356 5.74 -6.54 3.85
CA LEU A 356 6.86 -7.36 4.32
C LEU A 356 6.42 -8.77 4.76
N PHE A 357 5.28 -8.89 5.44
CA PHE A 357 4.91 -10.14 6.13
C PHE A 357 3.44 -10.54 5.98
N THR A 358 2.54 -9.68 5.47
CA THR A 358 1.12 -10.00 5.35
C THR A 358 0.89 -11.21 4.45
N GLY A 359 0.00 -12.09 4.88
CA GLY A 359 -0.43 -13.27 4.14
C GLY A 359 0.35 -14.53 4.50
N SER A 360 -0.38 -15.65 4.62
CA SER A 360 0.19 -16.99 4.84
C SER A 360 0.85 -17.55 3.58
N ALA A 361 1.55 -18.66 3.71
CA ALA A 361 2.10 -19.41 2.57
C ALA A 361 1.06 -19.64 1.47
N GLU A 362 1.44 -19.43 0.22
CA GLU A 362 0.61 -19.49 -1.00
C GLU A 362 -0.52 -18.43 -1.08
N SER A 363 -0.61 -17.49 -0.15
CA SER A 363 -1.51 -16.34 -0.32
C SER A 363 -0.99 -15.36 -1.37
N GLY A 364 -1.87 -14.48 -1.89
CA GLY A 364 -1.49 -13.48 -2.89
C GLY A 364 -0.26 -12.66 -2.51
N PRO A 365 -0.20 -12.00 -1.33
CA PRO A 365 0.99 -11.25 -0.93
C PRO A 365 2.25 -12.09 -0.81
N SER A 366 2.16 -13.30 -0.25
CA SER A 366 3.29 -14.22 -0.15
C SER A 366 3.80 -14.66 -1.53
N ASN A 367 2.89 -14.94 -2.47
CA ASN A 367 3.24 -15.29 -3.86
C ASN A 367 3.88 -14.12 -4.62
N ILE A 368 3.43 -12.87 -4.38
CA ILE A 368 4.05 -11.68 -4.97
C ILE A 368 5.50 -11.53 -4.45
N ARG A 369 5.74 -11.66 -3.13
CA ARG A 369 7.10 -11.65 -2.56
C ARG A 369 7.95 -12.77 -3.16
N ARG A 370 7.42 -14.00 -3.20
CA ARG A 370 8.06 -15.15 -3.83
C ARG A 370 8.51 -14.85 -5.24
N TRP A 371 7.60 -14.33 -6.07
CA TRP A 371 7.87 -14.00 -7.46
C TRP A 371 9.00 -12.99 -7.62
N ILE A 372 9.00 -11.92 -6.82
CA ILE A 372 10.02 -10.87 -6.88
C ILE A 372 11.38 -11.38 -6.40
N ILE A 373 11.40 -12.20 -5.36
CA ILE A 373 12.63 -12.74 -4.74
C ILE A 373 13.22 -13.85 -5.60
N GLU A 374 12.42 -14.81 -6.08
CA GLU A 374 12.89 -15.91 -6.93
C GLU A 374 13.39 -15.44 -8.30
N ASN A 375 12.84 -14.34 -8.83
CA ASN A 375 13.37 -13.70 -10.04
C ASN A 375 14.61 -12.82 -9.77
N ASP A 376 15.08 -12.76 -8.53
CA ASP A 376 16.23 -11.96 -8.11
C ASP A 376 16.07 -10.45 -8.37
N TRP A 377 14.85 -9.92 -8.24
CA TRP A 377 14.57 -8.50 -8.49
C TRP A 377 14.63 -7.63 -7.23
N LEU A 378 14.32 -8.15 -6.06
CA LEU A 378 14.43 -7.37 -4.82
C LEU A 378 15.90 -7.18 -4.45
N GLU A 379 16.39 -5.94 -4.51
CA GLU A 379 17.80 -5.63 -4.23
C GLU A 379 18.03 -5.17 -2.80
N ALA A 380 17.17 -4.27 -2.30
CA ALA A 380 17.30 -3.75 -0.95
C ALA A 380 15.96 -3.28 -0.37
N ILE A 381 15.89 -3.25 0.96
CA ILE A 381 14.83 -2.60 1.72
C ILE A 381 15.47 -1.69 2.76
N VAL A 382 15.06 -0.42 2.76
CA VAL A 382 15.50 0.59 3.73
C VAL A 382 14.33 0.96 4.64
N ALA A 383 14.45 0.66 5.94
CA ALA A 383 13.48 1.14 6.92
C ALA A 383 13.72 2.63 7.19
N LEU A 384 12.67 3.43 7.15
CA LEU A 384 12.73 4.87 7.39
C LEU A 384 12.32 5.21 8.83
N PRO A 385 12.72 6.38 9.36
CA PRO A 385 12.26 6.88 10.65
C PRO A 385 10.74 7.01 10.71
N ASP A 386 10.16 6.76 11.87
CA ASP A 386 8.75 7.02 12.13
C ASP A 386 8.44 8.52 12.08
N GLN A 387 7.19 8.90 11.88
CA GLN A 387 6.73 10.29 11.84
C GLN A 387 7.48 11.17 10.81
N LEU A 388 7.90 10.57 9.71
CA LEU A 388 8.60 11.25 8.61
C LEU A 388 7.59 11.82 7.60
N PHE A 389 6.43 11.21 7.44
CA PHE A 389 5.38 11.62 6.49
C PHE A 389 4.33 12.53 7.14
N TYR A 390 3.70 13.41 6.32
CA TYR A 390 2.76 14.43 6.81
C TYR A 390 1.46 13.84 7.36
N ASN A 391 0.97 12.76 6.76
CA ASN A 391 -0.37 12.22 7.01
C ASN A 391 -0.35 10.92 7.82
N THR A 392 0.83 10.36 8.10
CA THR A 392 0.94 9.11 8.85
C THR A 392 2.13 9.11 9.79
N GLY A 393 1.95 8.51 10.96
CA GLY A 393 3.03 8.26 11.91
C GLY A 393 3.61 6.84 11.84
N ILE A 394 3.14 6.02 10.87
CA ILE A 394 3.55 4.62 10.75
C ILE A 394 4.98 4.48 10.20
N SER A 395 5.60 3.35 10.53
CA SER A 395 6.89 2.94 9.93
C SER A 395 6.73 2.70 8.44
N THR A 396 7.63 3.27 7.65
CA THR A 396 7.66 3.13 6.20
C THR A 396 8.99 2.56 5.73
N TYR A 397 8.96 1.94 4.55
CA TYR A 397 10.08 1.23 3.97
C TYR A 397 10.23 1.59 2.50
N VAL A 398 11.44 1.88 2.05
CA VAL A 398 11.75 2.01 0.63
C VAL A 398 12.24 0.66 0.12
N TRP A 399 11.53 0.12 -0.86
CA TRP A 399 11.96 -1.08 -1.58
C TRP A 399 12.66 -0.71 -2.87
N ILE A 400 13.85 -1.26 -3.08
CA ILE A 400 14.60 -1.14 -4.33
C ILE A 400 14.47 -2.45 -5.10
N VAL A 401 13.79 -2.39 -6.24
CA VAL A 401 13.55 -3.54 -7.11
C VAL A 401 14.18 -3.26 -8.48
N THR A 402 14.92 -4.24 -9.01
CA THR A 402 15.65 -4.08 -10.28
C THR A 402 15.84 -5.42 -10.98
N ASN A 403 15.78 -5.44 -12.29
CA ASN A 403 16.14 -6.61 -13.09
C ASN A 403 17.58 -6.50 -13.67
N ARG A 404 18.39 -5.57 -13.13
CA ARG A 404 19.80 -5.35 -13.51
C ARG A 404 20.75 -5.27 -12.32
N LYS A 405 20.59 -6.17 -11.33
CA LYS A 405 21.51 -6.25 -10.20
C LYS A 405 22.97 -6.38 -10.66
N SER A 406 23.87 -5.67 -9.99
CA SER A 406 25.32 -5.86 -10.17
C SER A 406 25.73 -7.27 -9.79
N PRO A 407 26.83 -7.82 -10.37
CA PRO A 407 27.25 -9.20 -10.09
C PRO A 407 27.40 -9.53 -8.60
N GLY A 408 27.92 -8.60 -7.80
CA GLY A 408 28.10 -8.80 -6.35
C GLY A 408 26.81 -8.83 -5.52
N ARG A 409 25.69 -8.37 -6.09
CA ARG A 409 24.38 -8.31 -5.43
C ARG A 409 23.42 -9.42 -5.88
N ARG A 410 23.80 -10.20 -6.90
CA ARG A 410 22.94 -11.27 -7.43
C ARG A 410 22.71 -12.35 -6.37
N GLY A 411 21.47 -12.83 -6.29
CA GLY A 411 21.03 -13.81 -5.31
C GLY A 411 20.97 -13.30 -3.87
N LYS A 412 21.16 -11.99 -3.65
CA LYS A 412 21.19 -11.38 -2.32
C LYS A 412 20.23 -10.21 -2.19
N ILE A 413 19.76 -9.98 -0.95
CA ILE A 413 18.91 -8.87 -0.56
C ILE A 413 19.56 -8.16 0.62
N GLN A 414 19.68 -6.83 0.53
CA GLN A 414 20.23 -5.97 1.59
C GLN A 414 19.09 -5.34 2.39
N LEU A 415 19.10 -5.52 3.70
CA LEU A 415 18.23 -4.82 4.64
C LEU A 415 19.02 -3.72 5.33
N ILE A 416 18.45 -2.50 5.37
CA ILE A 416 19.10 -1.33 5.98
C ILE A 416 18.15 -0.72 7.02
N ASP A 417 18.59 -0.65 8.27
CA ASP A 417 17.87 0.00 9.34
C ASP A 417 18.20 1.49 9.41
N GLY A 418 17.41 2.30 8.71
CA GLY A 418 17.52 3.75 8.71
C GLY A 418 16.70 4.46 9.79
N ARG A 419 16.03 3.73 10.69
CA ARG A 419 15.05 4.29 11.65
C ARG A 419 15.63 5.30 12.63
N THR A 420 16.92 5.27 12.87
CA THR A 420 17.61 6.21 13.79
C THR A 420 18.25 7.41 13.08
N PHE A 421 18.24 7.45 11.75
CA PHE A 421 18.84 8.53 10.96
C PHE A 421 17.86 9.68 10.74
N PHE A 422 17.57 10.43 11.81
CA PHE A 422 16.69 11.59 11.73
C PHE A 422 17.09 12.69 12.71
N LYS A 423 16.57 13.91 12.44
CA LYS A 423 16.55 15.03 13.38
C LYS A 423 15.11 15.39 13.71
N LYS A 424 14.82 15.75 14.94
CA LYS A 424 13.49 16.26 15.31
C LYS A 424 13.29 17.66 14.74
N MET A 425 12.16 17.87 14.09
CA MET A 425 11.76 19.18 13.58
C MET A 425 11.46 20.14 14.73
N ARG A 426 11.77 21.43 14.55
CA ARG A 426 11.41 22.47 15.53
C ARG A 426 9.90 22.67 15.65
N LYS A 427 9.16 22.49 14.56
CA LYS A 427 7.71 22.61 14.47
C LYS A 427 7.17 21.42 13.65
N SER A 428 6.19 20.72 14.21
CA SER A 428 5.53 19.63 13.50
C SER A 428 4.67 20.14 12.35
N LEU A 429 4.55 19.33 11.28
CA LEU A 429 3.67 19.57 10.15
C LEU A 429 2.75 18.35 10.02
N GLY A 430 1.53 18.45 10.52
CA GLY A 430 0.64 17.30 10.66
C GLY A 430 1.27 16.22 11.55
N ASN A 431 1.35 14.99 11.05
CA ASN A 431 2.01 13.87 11.76
C ASN A 431 3.54 13.87 11.62
N LYS A 432 4.09 14.64 10.68
CA LYS A 432 5.54 14.76 10.49
C LYS A 432 6.19 15.52 11.64
N ARG A 433 7.09 14.85 12.33
CA ARG A 433 7.88 15.39 13.46
C ARG A 433 9.38 15.22 13.29
N ASN A 434 9.76 14.34 12.36
CA ASN A 434 11.14 13.99 12.07
C ASN A 434 11.48 14.38 10.62
N GLU A 435 12.76 14.66 10.38
CA GLU A 435 13.33 14.94 9.06
C GLU A 435 14.68 14.25 8.91
N ILE A 436 15.03 13.84 7.69
CA ILE A 436 16.34 13.29 7.34
C ILE A 436 17.17 14.44 6.75
N CYS A 437 18.25 14.84 7.43
CA CYS A 437 19.15 15.86 6.90
C CYS A 437 20.09 15.28 5.83
N ASP A 438 20.80 16.16 5.12
CA ASP A 438 21.68 15.77 4.01
C ASP A 438 22.77 14.79 4.45
N GLU A 439 23.40 14.99 5.62
CA GLU A 439 24.41 14.06 6.13
C GLU A 439 23.84 12.67 6.39
N GLN A 440 22.64 12.59 6.99
CA GLN A 440 21.97 11.32 7.29
C GLN A 440 21.52 10.59 6.01
N ARG A 441 21.05 11.36 5.01
CA ARG A 441 20.73 10.82 3.68
C ARG A 441 21.97 10.21 3.03
N ASP A 442 23.10 10.91 3.09
CA ASP A 442 24.38 10.46 2.54
C ASP A 442 24.93 9.25 3.29
N ASP A 443 24.71 9.17 4.62
CA ASP A 443 25.04 8.01 5.45
C ASP A 443 24.25 6.77 4.99
N ILE A 444 22.92 6.88 4.89
CA ILE A 444 22.08 5.78 4.39
C ILE A 444 22.50 5.36 2.97
N THR A 445 22.79 6.33 2.09
CA THR A 445 23.26 6.06 0.74
C THR A 445 24.59 5.30 0.74
N ARG A 446 25.54 5.68 1.63
CA ARG A 446 26.82 4.96 1.80
C ARG A 446 26.63 3.54 2.33
N LEU A 447 25.73 3.34 3.30
CA LEU A 447 25.38 2.00 3.80
C LEU A 447 24.86 1.10 2.66
N TYR A 448 23.99 1.66 1.83
CA TYR A 448 23.48 0.95 0.65
C TYR A 448 24.59 0.64 -0.36
N ALA A 449 25.41 1.63 -0.72
CA ALA A 449 26.43 1.50 -1.76
C ALA A 449 27.59 0.56 -1.33
N SER A 450 27.98 0.59 -0.07
CA SER A 450 29.08 -0.22 0.45
C SER A 450 28.81 -1.73 0.41
N PHE A 451 27.54 -2.12 0.48
CA PHE A 451 27.11 -3.52 0.52
C PHE A 451 27.91 -4.36 1.52
N THR A 452 28.04 -3.85 2.73
CA THR A 452 28.82 -4.46 3.82
C THR A 452 27.99 -4.55 5.08
N GLU A 453 28.00 -5.70 5.75
CA GLU A 453 27.26 -5.89 7.00
C GLU A 453 27.77 -4.98 8.13
N SER A 454 26.82 -4.49 8.92
CA SER A 454 27.06 -3.66 10.10
C SER A 454 25.89 -3.79 11.09
N GLU A 455 25.88 -2.99 12.14
CA GLU A 455 24.71 -2.91 13.02
C GLU A 455 23.45 -2.42 12.29
N PHE A 456 23.60 -1.58 11.25
CA PHE A 456 22.50 -1.03 10.43
C PHE A 456 22.26 -1.82 9.13
N VAL A 457 23.10 -2.77 8.77
CA VAL A 457 23.01 -3.49 7.49
C VAL A 457 23.10 -4.99 7.70
N LYS A 458 22.14 -5.72 7.14
CA LYS A 458 22.16 -7.18 7.03
C LYS A 458 22.03 -7.58 5.57
N ILE A 459 22.75 -8.63 5.18
CA ILE A 459 22.75 -9.16 3.82
C ILE A 459 22.33 -10.63 3.88
N PHE A 460 21.28 -10.96 3.16
CA PHE A 460 20.68 -12.29 3.12
C PHE A 460 20.72 -12.85 1.71
N ASP A 461 20.74 -14.17 1.59
CA ASP A 461 20.43 -14.84 0.33
C ASP A 461 18.92 -14.79 0.09
N ASN A 462 18.51 -14.86 -1.18
CA ASN A 462 17.08 -14.84 -1.55
C ASN A 462 16.29 -15.94 -0.81
N GLU A 463 16.89 -17.13 -0.61
CA GLU A 463 16.26 -18.27 0.03
C GLU A 463 16.01 -18.06 1.54
N ASP A 464 16.71 -17.12 2.19
CA ASP A 464 16.54 -16.85 3.63
C ASP A 464 15.16 -16.25 3.97
N PHE A 465 14.44 -15.74 2.99
CA PHE A 465 13.09 -15.19 3.14
C PHE A 465 11.98 -16.19 2.83
N GLY A 466 12.35 -17.36 2.33
CA GLY A 466 11.43 -18.44 2.02
C GLY A 466 11.33 -19.46 3.15
N TYR A 467 10.15 -20.04 3.29
CA TYR A 467 9.89 -21.12 4.25
C TYR A 467 8.90 -22.15 3.69
N GLN A 468 8.99 -23.36 4.19
CA GLN A 468 8.04 -24.43 4.00
C GLN A 468 7.11 -24.47 5.21
N ARG A 469 5.85 -24.11 5.02
CA ARG A 469 4.84 -24.27 6.05
C ARG A 469 4.37 -25.72 6.04
N ILE A 470 4.83 -26.50 7.00
CA ILE A 470 4.44 -27.88 7.20
C ILE A 470 3.22 -27.98 8.10
N THR A 471 2.45 -29.05 7.92
CA THR A 471 1.35 -29.42 8.83
C THR A 471 1.83 -30.51 9.74
N VAL A 472 1.90 -30.22 11.02
CA VAL A 472 2.29 -31.18 12.08
C VAL A 472 1.02 -31.81 12.60
N GLU A 473 0.89 -33.11 12.38
CA GLU A 473 -0.23 -33.91 12.86
C GLU A 473 0.18 -34.73 14.07
N ARG A 474 -0.77 -34.94 14.98
CA ARG A 474 -0.63 -35.84 16.12
C ARG A 474 -1.70 -36.90 16.10
N PRO A 475 -1.43 -38.13 16.64
CA PRO A 475 -2.38 -39.24 16.57
C PRO A 475 -3.58 -39.03 17.49
N LEU A 476 -4.77 -39.33 16.97
CA LEU A 476 -5.98 -39.36 17.75
C LEU A 476 -5.97 -40.51 18.74
N LYS A 477 -6.10 -40.22 20.03
CA LYS A 477 -6.18 -41.18 21.15
C LYS A 477 -7.49 -40.96 21.88
N LEU A 478 -8.35 -41.99 21.89
CA LEU A 478 -9.68 -41.92 22.47
C LEU A 478 -9.95 -43.09 23.40
N ASN A 479 -10.53 -42.84 24.56
CA ASN A 479 -11.24 -43.80 25.31
C ASN A 479 -12.74 -43.81 24.98
N PHE A 480 -13.40 -44.88 25.32
CA PHE A 480 -14.80 -45.12 25.02
C PHE A 480 -15.49 -45.68 26.24
N ALA A 481 -16.67 -45.13 26.60
CA ALA A 481 -17.48 -45.64 27.67
C ALA A 481 -18.96 -45.27 27.44
N VAL A 482 -19.87 -46.09 27.98
CA VAL A 482 -21.28 -45.75 28.03
C VAL A 482 -21.58 -45.14 29.41
N THR A 483 -21.64 -43.81 29.43
CA THR A 483 -22.01 -43.02 30.62
C THR A 483 -23.22 -42.16 30.33
N ASP A 484 -23.91 -41.64 31.37
CA ASP A 484 -25.07 -40.79 31.15
C ASP A 484 -24.73 -39.52 30.41
N ASP A 485 -23.59 -38.87 30.71
CA ASP A 485 -23.14 -37.67 30.04
C ASP A 485 -22.87 -37.91 28.55
N ARG A 486 -22.18 -39.02 28.21
CA ARG A 486 -21.86 -39.37 26.82
C ARG A 486 -23.12 -39.81 26.05
N LEU A 487 -24.09 -40.43 26.70
CA LEU A 487 -25.40 -40.74 26.11
C LEU A 487 -26.19 -39.45 25.86
N MET A 488 -26.05 -38.42 26.70
CA MET A 488 -26.65 -37.10 26.42
C MET A 488 -26.04 -36.50 25.15
N VAL A 489 -24.74 -36.53 24.98
CA VAL A 489 -24.06 -36.07 23.74
C VAL A 489 -24.56 -36.84 22.50
N LEU A 490 -24.79 -38.17 22.64
CA LEU A 490 -25.37 -38.96 21.56
C LEU A 490 -26.81 -38.50 21.20
N ARG A 491 -27.64 -38.18 22.21
CA ARG A 491 -29.00 -37.68 21.97
C ARG A 491 -29.03 -36.36 21.18
N GLU A 492 -27.98 -35.54 21.27
CA GLU A 492 -27.86 -34.28 20.59
C GLU A 492 -27.15 -34.41 19.23
N ALA A 493 -26.50 -35.53 18.94
CA ALA A 493 -25.77 -35.74 17.68
C ALA A 493 -26.72 -35.68 16.46
N SER A 494 -26.37 -34.86 15.48
CA SER A 494 -27.23 -34.55 14.31
C SER A 494 -27.73 -35.81 13.56
N ALA A 495 -26.84 -36.81 13.37
CA ALA A 495 -27.20 -38.07 12.71
C ALA A 495 -28.16 -38.91 13.57
N PHE A 496 -28.10 -38.81 14.90
CA PHE A 496 -29.00 -39.49 15.83
C PHE A 496 -30.35 -38.77 15.92
N VAL A 497 -30.35 -37.44 16.05
CA VAL A 497 -31.55 -36.59 16.00
C VAL A 497 -32.28 -36.76 14.65
N GLY A 498 -31.54 -36.86 13.57
CA GLY A 498 -32.06 -37.06 12.22
C GLY A 498 -32.86 -38.34 12.03
N LEU A 499 -32.71 -39.34 12.95
CA LEU A 499 -33.56 -40.55 12.92
C LEU A 499 -35.03 -40.21 13.17
N ALA A 500 -35.32 -39.29 14.10
CA ALA A 500 -36.65 -38.85 14.43
C ALA A 500 -37.13 -37.62 13.62
N SER A 501 -36.50 -37.34 12.47
CA SER A 501 -36.85 -36.23 11.58
C SER A 501 -37.31 -36.76 10.22
N SER A 502 -38.51 -36.40 9.76
CA SER A 502 -38.99 -36.74 8.43
C SER A 502 -38.44 -35.81 7.38
N LYS A 503 -38.02 -36.34 6.23
CA LYS A 503 -37.60 -35.57 5.05
C LYS A 503 -38.77 -35.13 4.14
N LYS A 504 -40.01 -35.58 4.44
CA LYS A 504 -41.22 -35.26 3.68
C LYS A 504 -41.82 -33.94 4.13
N LYS A 505 -42.34 -33.13 3.21
CA LYS A 505 -42.81 -31.76 3.48
C LYS A 505 -44.35 -31.57 3.38
N LYS A 506 -45.10 -32.61 2.90
CA LYS A 506 -46.50 -32.38 2.50
C LYS A 506 -47.55 -33.24 3.16
N ASP A 507 -47.20 -34.29 3.90
CA ASP A 507 -48.19 -35.20 4.51
C ASP A 507 -47.92 -35.35 6.01
N GLN A 508 -48.67 -34.64 6.83
CA GLN A 508 -48.50 -34.62 8.27
C GLN A 508 -48.66 -35.99 8.94
N THR A 509 -49.49 -36.87 8.39
CA THR A 509 -49.72 -38.20 8.94
C THR A 509 -48.50 -39.10 8.74
N ILE A 510 -47.89 -39.02 7.53
CA ILE A 510 -46.69 -39.77 7.24
C ILE A 510 -45.48 -39.18 8.00
N ILE A 511 -45.41 -37.86 8.14
CA ILE A 511 -44.38 -37.19 8.93
C ILE A 511 -44.42 -37.68 10.36
N ALA A 512 -45.58 -37.65 11.00
CA ALA A 512 -45.75 -38.08 12.38
C ALA A 512 -45.40 -39.57 12.58
N ALA A 513 -45.78 -40.43 11.64
CA ALA A 513 -45.43 -41.85 11.70
C ALA A 513 -43.94 -42.13 11.51
N GLU A 514 -43.25 -41.41 10.62
CA GLU A 514 -41.79 -41.51 10.40
C GLU A 514 -41.04 -41.00 11.62
N GLU A 515 -41.48 -39.91 12.25
CA GLU A 515 -40.85 -39.35 13.46
C GLU A 515 -41.03 -40.25 14.65
N GLU A 516 -42.21 -40.88 14.80
CA GLU A 516 -42.48 -41.83 15.90
C GLU A 516 -41.63 -43.10 15.71
N GLU A 517 -41.55 -43.64 14.55
CA GLU A 517 -40.66 -44.77 14.24
C GLU A 517 -39.20 -44.43 14.51
N GLY A 518 -38.76 -43.22 14.11
CA GLY A 518 -37.41 -42.70 14.42
C GLY A 518 -37.13 -42.61 15.92
N ARG A 519 -38.09 -42.12 16.73
CA ARG A 519 -37.98 -42.10 18.19
C ARG A 519 -37.85 -43.51 18.78
N ARG A 520 -38.65 -44.46 18.29
CA ARG A 520 -38.51 -45.88 18.70
C ARG A 520 -37.16 -46.46 18.35
N GLN A 521 -36.62 -46.11 17.19
CA GLN A 521 -35.27 -46.53 16.78
C GLN A 521 -34.19 -45.91 17.69
N GLN A 522 -34.31 -44.63 18.06
CA GLN A 522 -33.41 -43.99 19.04
C GLN A 522 -33.43 -44.71 20.38
N GLU A 523 -34.61 -44.99 20.92
CA GLU A 523 -34.74 -45.70 22.20
C GLU A 523 -34.19 -47.14 22.13
N ALA A 524 -34.41 -47.84 21.00
CA ALA A 524 -33.86 -49.18 20.80
C ALA A 524 -32.32 -49.18 20.75
N ILE A 525 -31.73 -48.16 20.11
CA ILE A 525 -30.25 -47.97 20.09
C ILE A 525 -29.72 -47.74 21.49
N LEU A 526 -30.31 -46.81 22.24
CA LEU A 526 -29.89 -46.50 23.61
C LEU A 526 -30.01 -47.73 24.55
N SER A 527 -31.12 -48.45 24.45
CA SER A 527 -31.33 -49.68 25.23
C SER A 527 -30.36 -50.81 24.88
N ALA A 528 -29.97 -50.93 23.59
CA ALA A 528 -28.99 -51.89 23.15
C ALA A 528 -27.55 -51.56 23.64
N LEU A 529 -27.26 -50.29 23.91
CA LEU A 529 -25.94 -49.80 24.41
C LEU A 529 -25.82 -49.93 25.95
N GLU A 530 -26.92 -49.92 26.68
CA GLU A 530 -26.92 -49.97 28.18
C GLU A 530 -26.09 -51.14 28.76
N PRO A 531 -26.10 -52.38 28.28
CA PRO A 531 -25.27 -53.46 28.80
C PRO A 531 -23.76 -53.20 28.73
N LEU A 532 -23.34 -52.32 27.80
CA LEU A 532 -21.95 -51.96 27.61
C LEU A 532 -21.38 -51.07 28.72
N ARG A 533 -22.19 -50.53 29.62
CA ARG A 533 -21.73 -49.84 30.82
C ARG A 533 -20.81 -50.70 31.69
N SER A 534 -21.06 -52.00 31.69
CA SER A 534 -20.24 -52.98 32.46
C SER A 534 -18.81 -53.13 31.97
N LEU A 535 -18.49 -52.66 30.72
CA LEU A 535 -17.15 -52.68 30.18
C LEU A 535 -16.24 -51.62 30.82
N GLY A 536 -16.84 -50.60 31.46
CA GLY A 536 -16.09 -49.45 31.95
C GLY A 536 -15.44 -48.67 30.80
N ILE A 537 -14.26 -48.10 31.08
CA ILE A 537 -13.51 -47.36 30.09
C ILE A 537 -12.70 -48.32 29.19
N VAL A 538 -13.01 -48.28 27.89
CA VAL A 538 -12.31 -49.09 26.88
C VAL A 538 -11.39 -48.16 26.10
N LYS A 539 -10.07 -48.42 26.10
CA LYS A 539 -9.03 -47.59 25.47
C LYS A 539 -8.74 -47.95 24.02
N ASN A 540 -9.52 -48.85 23.41
CA ASN A 540 -9.30 -49.32 22.05
C ASN A 540 -10.58 -49.18 21.22
N ARG A 541 -10.52 -48.39 20.16
CA ARG A 541 -11.65 -48.04 19.29
C ARG A 541 -12.23 -49.26 18.60
N GLU A 542 -11.40 -50.16 18.08
CA GLU A 542 -11.89 -51.32 17.33
C GLU A 542 -12.65 -52.29 18.25
N LYS A 543 -12.09 -52.56 19.46
CA LYS A 543 -12.75 -53.39 20.46
C LYS A 543 -14.10 -52.83 20.89
N PHE A 544 -14.15 -51.50 21.13
CA PHE A 544 -15.42 -50.83 21.52
C PHE A 544 -16.43 -50.82 20.35
N THR A 545 -15.98 -50.52 19.14
CA THR A 545 -16.83 -50.51 17.94
C THR A 545 -17.42 -51.90 17.69
N LYS A 546 -16.60 -52.94 17.87
CA LYS A 546 -17.07 -54.34 17.76
C LYS A 546 -18.13 -54.66 18.84
N ALA A 547 -17.88 -54.27 20.08
CA ALA A 547 -18.85 -54.46 21.18
C ALA A 547 -20.19 -53.74 20.88
N CYS A 548 -20.16 -52.52 20.39
CA CYS A 548 -21.34 -51.77 19.98
C CYS A 548 -22.11 -52.47 18.87
N LYS A 549 -21.39 -52.93 17.82
CA LYS A 549 -22.00 -53.69 16.69
C LYS A 549 -22.63 -55.00 17.16
N ASP A 550 -21.99 -55.76 18.03
CA ASP A 550 -22.50 -57.02 18.56
C ASP A 550 -23.70 -56.79 19.46
N ALA A 551 -23.72 -55.76 20.29
CA ALA A 551 -24.85 -55.38 21.14
C ALA A 551 -26.08 -54.95 20.31
N LEU A 552 -25.90 -54.11 19.31
CA LEU A 552 -26.95 -53.68 18.38
C LEU A 552 -27.52 -54.87 17.58
N LYS A 553 -26.63 -55.74 17.08
CA LYS A 553 -27.06 -56.98 16.35
C LYS A 553 -27.86 -57.91 17.24
N LYS A 554 -27.44 -58.11 18.51
CA LYS A 554 -28.16 -58.95 19.48
C LYS A 554 -29.53 -58.39 19.82
N ALA A 555 -29.68 -57.07 19.85
CA ALA A 555 -30.96 -56.39 20.05
C ALA A 555 -31.81 -56.31 18.76
N GLY A 556 -31.34 -56.81 17.62
CA GLY A 556 -32.04 -56.71 16.35
C GLY A 556 -32.13 -55.29 15.77
N VAL A 557 -31.28 -54.37 16.20
CA VAL A 557 -31.32 -52.98 15.78
C VAL A 557 -30.34 -52.75 14.63
N LEU A 558 -30.87 -52.36 13.46
CA LEU A 558 -30.07 -51.99 12.31
C LEU A 558 -29.76 -50.48 12.35
N VAL A 559 -28.52 -50.13 12.24
CA VAL A 559 -28.08 -48.71 12.21
C VAL A 559 -27.30 -48.43 10.94
N SER A 560 -27.53 -47.25 10.36
CA SER A 560 -26.75 -46.76 9.21
C SER A 560 -25.31 -46.37 9.62
N ALA A 561 -24.40 -46.32 8.65
CA ALA A 561 -23.01 -45.96 8.90
C ALA A 561 -22.86 -44.55 9.56
N PRO A 562 -23.64 -43.51 9.17
CA PRO A 562 -23.59 -42.21 9.84
C PRO A 562 -24.03 -42.27 11.32
N VAL A 563 -25.06 -43.06 11.62
CA VAL A 563 -25.54 -43.24 13.03
C VAL A 563 -24.52 -44.03 13.83
N MET A 564 -23.90 -45.06 13.29
CA MET A 564 -22.84 -45.81 13.98
C MET A 564 -21.64 -44.88 14.26
N LYS A 565 -21.27 -44.01 13.30
CA LYS A 565 -20.20 -43.02 13.49
C LYS A 565 -20.57 -42.07 14.63
N ALA A 566 -21.81 -41.58 14.69
CA ALA A 566 -22.26 -40.72 15.78
C ALA A 566 -22.23 -41.44 17.14
N VAL A 567 -22.65 -42.72 17.22
CA VAL A 567 -22.57 -43.52 18.47
C VAL A 567 -21.13 -43.61 18.97
N ILE A 568 -20.17 -43.99 18.09
CA ILE A 568 -18.78 -44.14 18.50
C ILE A 568 -18.17 -42.78 18.88
N SER A 569 -18.44 -41.71 18.12
CA SER A 569 -17.94 -40.36 18.39
C SER A 569 -18.51 -39.78 19.68
N SER A 570 -19.81 -39.90 19.94
CA SER A 570 -20.44 -39.37 21.15
C SER A 570 -20.08 -40.15 22.44
N LEU A 571 -19.71 -41.42 22.30
CA LEU A 571 -19.28 -42.25 23.43
C LEU A 571 -17.76 -42.23 23.65
N SER A 572 -17.04 -41.38 22.92
CA SER A 572 -15.59 -41.23 23.03
C SER A 572 -15.22 -39.96 23.77
N GLU A 573 -14.03 -39.98 24.35
CA GLU A 573 -13.34 -38.84 24.97
C GLU A 573 -11.85 -38.97 24.77
N ARG A 574 -11.13 -37.82 24.62
CA ARG A 574 -9.67 -37.82 24.47
C ARG A 574 -9.00 -38.39 25.70
N ASP A 575 -8.01 -39.26 25.49
CA ASP A 575 -7.25 -39.90 26.53
C ASP A 575 -5.84 -40.24 26.00
N GLU A 576 -4.85 -39.50 26.47
CA GLU A 576 -3.44 -39.69 26.10
C GLU A 576 -2.89 -41.10 26.40
N THR A 577 -3.56 -41.81 27.29
CA THR A 577 -3.19 -43.19 27.68
C THR A 577 -3.91 -44.25 26.84
N ALA A 578 -4.77 -43.86 25.92
CA ALA A 578 -5.51 -44.77 25.05
C ALA A 578 -4.66 -45.25 23.87
N ASP A 579 -5.10 -46.34 23.25
CA ASP A 579 -4.50 -46.85 22.02
C ASP A 579 -4.72 -45.86 20.87
N LEU A 580 -3.79 -45.83 19.90
CA LEU A 580 -3.93 -45.03 18.69
C LEU A 580 -5.20 -45.40 17.93
N CYS A 581 -5.91 -44.41 17.49
CA CYS A 581 -7.02 -44.60 16.54
C CYS A 581 -6.42 -44.67 15.12
N ASN A 582 -6.70 -45.76 14.39
CA ASN A 582 -6.24 -45.92 13.02
C ASN A 582 -7.37 -45.71 12.00
N ASP A 583 -7.01 -45.26 10.82
CA ASP A 583 -7.89 -45.17 9.66
C ASP A 583 -8.19 -46.58 9.06
N SER A 584 -8.99 -46.62 8.00
CA SER A 584 -9.33 -47.87 7.31
C SER A 584 -8.13 -48.58 6.63
N LYS A 585 -7.00 -47.88 6.49
CA LYS A 585 -5.74 -48.39 5.91
C LYS A 585 -4.74 -48.82 6.94
N GLY A 586 -5.02 -48.62 8.25
CA GLY A 586 -4.13 -48.92 9.35
C GLY A 586 -3.16 -47.81 9.72
N ASN A 587 -3.25 -46.63 9.11
CA ASN A 587 -2.41 -45.48 9.48
C ASN A 587 -3.00 -44.74 10.70
N PRO A 588 -2.17 -44.12 11.56
CA PRO A 588 -2.68 -43.25 12.62
C PRO A 588 -3.60 -42.17 12.09
N GLU A 589 -4.78 -42.04 12.69
CA GLU A 589 -5.73 -41.00 12.35
C GLU A 589 -5.31 -39.70 13.03
N PRO A 590 -5.22 -38.56 12.30
CA PRO A 590 -4.81 -37.30 12.90
C PRO A 590 -5.88 -36.71 13.81
N ASP A 591 -5.48 -36.16 14.95
CA ASP A 591 -6.33 -35.33 15.79
C ASP A 591 -6.35 -33.89 15.31
N SER A 592 -7.46 -33.47 14.75
CA SER A 592 -7.62 -32.10 14.19
C SER A 592 -7.41 -30.98 15.21
N ASP A 593 -7.65 -31.24 16.48
CA ASP A 593 -7.56 -30.23 17.54
C ASP A 593 -6.11 -30.10 18.09
N LEU A 594 -5.27 -31.10 17.82
CA LEU A 594 -3.85 -31.09 18.15
C LEU A 594 -2.96 -30.78 16.94
N ARG A 595 -3.58 -30.50 15.80
CA ARG A 595 -2.85 -30.10 14.59
C ARG A 595 -2.19 -28.76 14.82
N ASP A 596 -0.92 -28.66 14.40
CA ASP A 596 -0.13 -27.44 14.46
C ASP A 596 0.57 -27.19 13.11
N TYR A 597 1.19 -26.01 12.99
CA TYR A 597 1.87 -25.60 11.79
C TYR A 597 3.24 -25.02 12.15
N GLU A 598 4.27 -25.48 11.44
CA GLU A 598 5.62 -24.96 11.57
C GLU A 598 6.10 -24.34 10.25
N ASN A 599 6.92 -23.31 10.37
CA ASN A 599 7.55 -22.65 9.23
C ASN A 599 9.02 -23.03 9.19
N VAL A 600 9.36 -24.05 8.40
CA VAL A 600 10.73 -24.53 8.22
C VAL A 600 11.44 -23.67 7.19
N PRO A 601 12.60 -23.04 7.49
CA PRO A 601 13.37 -22.27 6.50
C PRO A 601 13.66 -23.11 5.24
N LEU A 602 13.65 -22.49 4.06
CA LEU A 602 13.89 -23.23 2.79
C LEU A 602 15.26 -23.92 2.75
N LYS A 603 16.26 -23.39 3.47
CA LYS A 603 17.60 -23.96 3.57
C LYS A 603 17.70 -25.16 4.51
N GLU A 604 16.66 -25.42 5.28
CA GLU A 604 16.64 -26.52 6.26
C GLU A 604 15.83 -27.70 5.73
N ASP A 605 16.31 -28.91 6.07
CA ASP A 605 15.59 -30.13 5.77
C ASP A 605 14.47 -30.37 6.80
N ILE A 606 13.28 -30.73 6.32
CA ILE A 606 12.09 -30.91 7.16
C ILE A 606 12.30 -32.00 8.20
N GLU A 607 12.92 -33.11 7.83
CA GLU A 607 13.17 -34.24 8.77
C GLU A 607 14.13 -33.82 9.89
N SER A 608 15.18 -33.08 9.54
CA SER A 608 16.14 -32.52 10.49
C SER A 608 15.50 -31.52 11.44
N TYR A 609 14.66 -30.61 10.91
CA TYR A 609 13.91 -29.65 11.70
C TYR A 609 12.94 -30.34 12.66
N MET A 610 12.18 -31.32 12.18
CA MET A 610 11.29 -32.11 13.04
C MET A 610 12.04 -32.81 14.17
N ALA A 611 13.18 -33.38 13.89
CA ALA A 611 14.00 -34.10 14.88
C ALA A 611 14.57 -33.18 15.98
N LEU A 612 14.91 -31.91 15.63
CA LEU A 612 15.52 -30.96 16.53
C LEU A 612 14.51 -30.11 17.30
N GLU A 613 13.47 -29.65 16.64
CA GLU A 613 12.59 -28.63 17.19
C GLU A 613 11.21 -29.17 17.62
N VAL A 614 10.68 -30.21 16.97
CA VAL A 614 9.31 -30.70 17.22
C VAL A 614 9.28 -31.96 18.05
N LEU A 615 9.99 -33.03 17.61
CA LEU A 615 9.93 -34.36 18.25
C LEU A 615 10.43 -34.41 19.69
N PRO A 616 11.38 -33.57 20.16
CA PRO A 616 11.73 -33.51 21.58
C PRO A 616 10.57 -33.09 22.49
N HIS A 617 9.63 -32.31 21.98
CA HIS A 617 8.45 -31.83 22.72
C HIS A 617 7.20 -32.69 22.45
N VAL A 618 7.10 -33.25 21.24
CA VAL A 618 5.93 -34.00 20.76
C VAL A 618 6.43 -35.26 20.02
N PRO A 619 6.85 -36.32 20.72
CA PRO A 619 7.51 -37.49 20.11
C PRO A 619 6.65 -38.32 19.17
N ASP A 620 5.31 -38.15 19.23
CA ASP A 620 4.34 -38.88 18.39
C ASP A 620 3.85 -38.08 17.18
N ALA A 621 4.44 -36.90 16.92
CA ALA A 621 4.09 -36.06 15.80
C ALA A 621 4.67 -36.55 14.46
N TRP A 622 3.98 -36.24 13.36
CA TRP A 622 4.48 -36.44 11.99
C TRP A 622 4.06 -35.30 11.08
N VAL A 623 4.70 -35.19 9.91
CA VAL A 623 4.36 -34.19 8.89
C VAL A 623 3.39 -34.78 7.88
N ASP A 624 2.33 -34.05 7.55
CA ASP A 624 1.52 -34.32 6.37
C ASP A 624 2.10 -33.59 5.14
N GLU A 625 2.99 -34.27 4.43
CA GLU A 625 3.70 -33.69 3.27
C GLU A 625 2.75 -33.14 2.19
N SER A 626 1.53 -33.75 2.06
CA SER A 626 0.55 -33.34 1.05
C SER A 626 -0.01 -31.95 1.30
N LYS A 627 0.21 -31.39 2.48
CA LYS A 627 -0.25 -30.08 2.94
C LYS A 627 0.88 -29.05 3.06
N THR A 628 2.11 -29.43 2.75
CA THR A 628 3.25 -28.50 2.79
C THR A 628 3.08 -27.41 1.73
N LYS A 629 3.30 -26.14 2.17
CA LYS A 629 3.13 -24.95 1.35
C LYS A 629 4.36 -24.07 1.42
N ILE A 630 4.75 -23.46 0.30
CA ILE A 630 5.88 -22.52 0.26
C ILE A 630 5.34 -21.09 0.51
N GLY A 631 5.99 -20.39 1.43
CA GLY A 631 5.73 -19.01 1.75
C GLY A 631 7.00 -18.17 1.71
N TYR A 632 6.81 -16.85 1.55
CA TYR A 632 7.89 -15.85 1.63
C TYR A 632 7.47 -14.72 2.56
N GLU A 633 8.34 -14.36 3.50
CA GLU A 633 8.13 -13.23 4.41
C GLU A 633 9.46 -12.55 4.75
N ILE A 634 9.41 -11.27 5.07
CA ILE A 634 10.58 -10.47 5.41
C ILE A 634 10.41 -9.94 6.83
N ASN A 635 10.91 -10.65 7.80
CA ASN A 635 10.78 -10.33 9.22
C ASN A 635 11.78 -9.24 9.64
N PHE A 636 11.68 -8.05 8.99
CA PHE A 636 12.63 -6.95 9.12
C PHE A 636 12.97 -6.64 10.60
N ASN A 637 11.95 -6.46 11.42
CA ASN A 637 12.13 -6.11 12.83
C ASN A 637 12.90 -7.20 13.62
N ARG A 638 12.70 -8.47 13.29
CA ARG A 638 13.40 -9.59 13.95
C ARG A 638 14.91 -9.53 13.70
N TYR A 639 15.32 -9.17 12.49
CA TYR A 639 16.74 -9.14 12.12
C TYR A 639 17.53 -8.00 12.76
N PHE A 640 16.85 -6.91 13.15
CA PHE A 640 17.43 -5.75 13.82
C PHE A 640 17.01 -5.63 15.29
N TYR A 641 16.33 -6.65 15.83
CA TYR A 641 15.93 -6.65 17.23
C TYR A 641 17.16 -6.80 18.13
N GLN A 642 17.36 -5.79 18.99
CA GLN A 642 18.34 -5.86 20.08
C GLN A 642 17.57 -6.00 21.39
N TYR A 643 17.80 -7.10 22.10
CA TYR A 643 17.22 -7.30 23.42
C TYR A 643 17.77 -6.25 24.38
N THR A 644 16.95 -5.37 24.86
CA THR A 644 17.25 -4.46 25.96
C THR A 644 16.60 -5.05 27.20
N PRO A 645 17.38 -5.49 28.20
CA PRO A 645 16.78 -6.00 29.42
C PRO A 645 15.94 -4.90 30.07
N PRO A 646 14.80 -5.25 30.69
CA PRO A 646 14.00 -4.27 31.41
C PRO A 646 14.85 -3.66 32.53
N ARG A 647 14.67 -2.36 32.71
CA ARG A 647 15.35 -1.64 33.80
C ARG A 647 15.03 -2.27 35.15
N PRO A 648 16.00 -2.34 36.08
CA PRO A 648 15.73 -2.82 37.43
C PRO A 648 14.56 -2.05 38.06
N LEU A 649 13.71 -2.77 38.80
CA LEU A 649 12.53 -2.17 39.44
C LEU A 649 12.89 -0.97 40.31
N GLU A 650 14.00 -1.07 41.04
CA GLU A 650 14.55 -0.03 41.90
C GLU A 650 14.87 1.29 41.15
N GLU A 651 15.36 1.20 39.90
CA GLU A 651 15.60 2.39 39.08
C GLU A 651 14.29 3.04 38.61
N ILE A 652 13.30 2.22 38.26
CA ILE A 652 11.98 2.70 37.83
C ILE A 652 11.27 3.38 39.00
N GLU A 653 11.31 2.78 40.19
CA GLU A 653 10.75 3.36 41.43
C GLU A 653 11.41 4.68 41.78
N SER A 654 12.75 4.78 41.72
CA SER A 654 13.48 6.02 41.96
C SER A 654 13.11 7.13 40.99
N ASP A 655 12.90 6.80 39.69
CA ASP A 655 12.47 7.81 38.70
C ASP A 655 11.03 8.24 38.90
N LEU A 656 10.13 7.34 39.31
CA LEU A 656 8.76 7.68 39.67
C LEU A 656 8.71 8.62 40.86
N GLU A 657 9.48 8.35 41.93
CA GLU A 657 9.58 9.25 43.12
C GLU A 657 10.08 10.65 42.74
N LYS A 658 11.05 10.75 41.83
CA LYS A 658 11.54 12.08 41.35
C LYS A 658 10.44 12.84 40.60
N ILE A 659 9.73 12.16 39.70
CA ILE A 659 8.64 12.76 38.91
C ILE A 659 7.49 13.18 39.81
N GLU A 660 7.12 12.37 40.81
CA GLU A 660 6.10 12.71 41.80
C GLU A 660 6.50 13.94 42.63
N ALA A 661 7.76 14.02 43.01
CA ALA A 661 8.29 15.20 43.74
C ALA A 661 8.23 16.46 42.87
N GLU A 662 8.63 16.40 41.60
CA GLU A 662 8.55 17.52 40.63
C GLU A 662 7.09 17.96 40.42
N ILE A 663 6.14 17.01 40.24
CA ILE A 663 4.73 17.32 40.11
C ILE A 663 4.20 18.02 41.39
N ALA A 664 4.57 17.51 42.56
CA ALA A 664 4.17 18.12 43.84
C ALA A 664 4.71 19.55 44.02
N GLU A 665 5.93 19.84 43.55
CA GLU A 665 6.53 21.16 43.56
C GLU A 665 5.83 22.12 42.59
N LEU A 666 5.53 21.66 41.37
CA LEU A 666 4.78 22.41 40.38
C LEU A 666 3.35 22.73 40.81
N LEU A 667 2.69 21.83 41.52
CA LEU A 667 1.36 22.07 42.09
C LEU A 667 1.36 23.05 43.27
N LYS A 668 2.48 23.13 44.04
CA LYS A 668 2.64 24.11 45.13
C LYS A 668 3.00 25.52 44.64
N SER A 669 3.53 25.62 43.40
CA SER A 669 3.92 26.92 42.80
C SER A 669 2.76 27.62 42.05
N ARG A 670 1.58 26.99 42.00
CA ARG A 670 0.31 27.57 41.54
C ARG A 670 -0.54 28.01 42.74
#